data_2320fda5eee08237c023adc7c6f69337
#
_entry.id   2320fda5eee08237c023adc7c6f69337
#
_cell.length_a   1.000
_cell.length_b   1.000
_cell.length_c   1.000
_cell.angle_alpha   90.00
_cell.angle_beta   90.00
_cell.angle_gamma   90.00
#
_symmetry.space_group_name_H-M   'P 1'
#
loop_
_entity.id
_entity.type
_entity.pdbx_description
1 polymer ?
#
loop_
_entity_poly.entity_id
_entity_poly.type
_entity_poly.pdbx_seq_one_letter_code
_entity_poly.pdbx_strand_id
1 'polypeptide(L)'
;MKARVLAATAVGLVLAAAIAGTALARNETTRLITPAAVDNFRLVDNTGFAQEIRRLNDVTAIVVMSQLNGDKGSRKSAAALEALQKQYPDVVFLMLNSSDKDGRKAIIAEAKAQGWSIPVMDDDVQLVGEQLGVSYAGEAYVIQPKTLKVLYHGPVDKSAARKKAKGYLAEALADVKAGRAVAVADVIGKGAAISFPERARTLEHKAISYSKDVAPILEAKCVSCHQKGGIAPFAMSDYTMVKGFAPMIREAIRTDTMPPWHPDPEVGRFNNDHSLSNDQIRTIVHWVEAGAPRGEGPDPLAAAVRTAPEWPLGKPDLIINVPAYTIPASGVVQYQYPTMTNPLTEGRWVKAATLMPGDRQGVHHILAGYIPGEPKKGPASASQWEASYGEYAVGGESFVVPDKLGIYLPPGGSMGFQLHYTPYGKEAVDNSKMGLYFYPQGETPERIMRHYVISDVGIELPANTPRHEEVAYTVFPKEALLYSAFLHTHYRGLSGRLDLIKPDGSKEVLVNLPRYDFNWQRTYEFAQPIKIAAGSKLIATYVYDNSVRNPANPNPNEVVVWGDQSWEEMHYTSIYYQWTDETVANKADHTDGLRDWRIMGMLDDNMNERVEEGELKGQLAKMLKPRFAQLDANKDGAIDMTEMKAAMKFMGGFGAQSRPASEQ
;
A
#
# COMPACT_ATOMS: atom_id res chain seq x y z
N MET A 1 3.59 12.52 -82.31
CA MET A 1 4.80 12.15 -81.58
C MET A 1 5.20 13.14 -80.48
N LYS A 2 4.77 14.38 -80.44
CA LYS A 2 5.17 15.38 -79.42
C LYS A 2 4.36 15.29 -78.07
N ALA A 3 3.19 14.70 -78.04
CA ALA A 3 2.35 14.61 -76.85
C ALA A 3 2.70 13.41 -75.88
N ARG A 4 3.42 12.41 -76.38
CA ARG A 4 3.82 11.23 -75.54
C ARG A 4 5.14 11.44 -74.80
N VAL A 5 5.98 12.38 -75.19
CA VAL A 5 7.27 12.68 -74.55
C VAL A 5 7.07 13.58 -73.32
N LEU A 6 6.06 14.44 -73.30
CA LEU A 6 5.75 15.32 -72.16
C LEU A 6 5.11 14.60 -71.01
N ALA A 7 4.35 13.51 -71.27
CA ALA A 7 3.74 12.71 -70.22
C ALA A 7 4.76 11.80 -69.45
N ALA A 8 5.81 11.34 -70.12
CA ALA A 8 6.85 10.52 -69.49
C ALA A 8 7.79 11.32 -68.57
N THR A 9 8.03 12.61 -68.90
CA THR A 9 8.86 13.49 -68.04
C THR A 9 8.11 13.99 -66.80
N ALA A 10 6.79 14.19 -66.87
CA ALA A 10 6.00 14.58 -65.71
C ALA A 10 5.86 13.45 -64.67
N VAL A 11 5.70 12.22 -65.14
CA VAL A 11 5.62 11.05 -64.24
C VAL A 11 6.97 10.75 -63.58
N GLY A 12 8.08 10.93 -64.26
CA GLY A 12 9.42 10.78 -63.71
C GLY A 12 9.76 11.81 -62.62
N LEU A 13 9.33 13.05 -62.78
CA LEU A 13 9.53 14.12 -61.79
C LEU A 13 8.65 13.95 -60.55
N VAL A 14 7.42 13.44 -60.68
CA VAL A 14 6.52 13.15 -59.53
C VAL A 14 7.01 11.96 -58.76
N LEU A 15 7.52 10.89 -59.38
CA LEU A 15 8.14 9.78 -58.69
C LEU A 15 9.46 10.13 -58.00
N ALA A 16 10.28 10.98 -58.59
CA ALA A 16 11.53 11.44 -57.98
C ALA A 16 11.25 12.38 -56.76
N ALA A 17 10.21 13.22 -56.84
CA ALA A 17 9.78 14.04 -55.73
C ALA A 17 9.15 13.20 -54.58
N ALA A 18 8.40 12.14 -54.90
CA ALA A 18 7.83 11.22 -53.90
C ALA A 18 8.92 10.36 -53.22
N ILE A 19 9.96 9.92 -53.95
CA ILE A 19 11.08 9.17 -53.38
C ILE A 19 12.01 10.10 -52.59
N ALA A 20 12.23 11.36 -53.03
CA ALA A 20 12.97 12.34 -52.25
C ALA A 20 12.21 12.79 -50.98
N GLY A 21 10.88 12.91 -51.05
CA GLY A 21 10.03 13.20 -49.89
C GLY A 21 10.03 12.08 -48.87
N THR A 22 10.00 10.81 -49.29
CA THR A 22 10.09 9.64 -48.38
C THR A 22 11.51 9.41 -47.85
N ALA A 23 12.55 9.82 -48.55
CA ALA A 23 13.93 9.75 -48.06
C ALA A 23 14.25 10.90 -47.08
N LEU A 24 13.65 12.08 -47.25
CA LEU A 24 13.77 13.18 -46.28
C LEU A 24 12.91 12.97 -45.02
N ALA A 25 11.78 12.25 -45.12
CA ALA A 25 10.97 11.88 -43.96
C ALA A 25 11.59 10.78 -43.06
N ARG A 26 12.65 10.12 -43.51
CA ARG A 26 13.36 9.07 -42.74
C ARG A 26 14.51 9.59 -41.86
N ASN A 27 14.82 10.89 -41.86
CA ASN A 27 15.91 11.47 -41.08
C ASN A 27 15.52 12.61 -40.13
N GLU A 28 14.25 12.94 -40.00
CA GLU A 28 13.78 13.66 -38.85
C GLU A 28 13.58 12.63 -37.72
N THR A 29 14.62 12.37 -36.94
CA THR A 29 14.45 11.92 -35.54
C THR A 29 13.50 12.92 -34.92
N THR A 30 12.24 12.52 -34.75
CA THR A 30 11.23 13.31 -34.05
C THR A 30 11.84 13.69 -32.71
N ARG A 31 12.24 14.94 -32.54
CA ARG A 31 12.78 15.44 -31.28
C ARG A 31 11.67 15.31 -30.26
N LEU A 32 11.82 14.42 -29.29
CA LEU A 32 10.92 14.34 -28.17
C LEU A 32 11.00 15.68 -27.43
N ILE A 33 9.88 16.38 -27.37
CA ILE A 33 9.80 17.66 -26.67
C ILE A 33 9.71 17.34 -25.18
N THR A 34 10.68 17.83 -24.41
CA THR A 34 10.61 17.79 -22.94
C THR A 34 9.33 18.48 -22.49
N PRO A 35 8.49 17.86 -21.67
CA PRO A 35 7.26 18.47 -21.20
C PRO A 35 7.57 19.71 -20.35
N ALA A 36 6.71 20.73 -20.43
CA ALA A 36 6.85 21.91 -19.58
C ALA A 36 6.61 21.59 -18.10
N ALA A 37 5.79 20.58 -17.83
CA ALA A 37 5.51 20.05 -16.50
C ALA A 37 5.19 18.55 -16.61
N VAL A 38 5.36 17.83 -15.50
CA VAL A 38 4.98 16.42 -15.37
C VAL A 38 3.75 16.30 -14.50
N ASP A 39 2.95 15.27 -14.73
CA ASP A 39 1.87 14.91 -13.82
C ASP A 39 2.43 14.28 -12.53
N ASN A 40 1.63 14.25 -11.49
CA ASN A 40 1.95 13.45 -10.32
C ASN A 40 2.01 11.97 -10.69
N PHE A 41 2.98 11.28 -10.13
CA PHE A 41 3.10 9.82 -10.27
C PHE A 41 3.63 9.23 -8.98
N ARG A 42 3.37 7.93 -8.81
CA ARG A 42 3.91 7.10 -7.74
C ARG A 42 4.49 5.84 -8.34
N LEU A 43 5.72 5.52 -7.97
CA LEU A 43 6.40 4.31 -8.39
C LEU A 43 7.09 3.65 -7.18
N VAL A 44 7.11 2.32 -7.16
CA VAL A 44 7.84 1.57 -6.15
C VAL A 44 9.32 1.54 -6.53
N ASP A 45 10.19 1.76 -5.56
CA ASP A 45 11.64 1.74 -5.78
C ASP A 45 12.29 0.39 -5.41
N ASN A 46 13.59 0.28 -5.66
CA ASN A 46 14.39 -0.91 -5.36
C ASN A 46 14.49 -1.25 -3.86
N THR A 47 14.04 -0.39 -2.97
CA THR A 47 13.99 -0.63 -1.52
C THR A 47 12.62 -1.10 -1.06
N GLY A 48 11.64 -1.15 -1.95
CA GLY A 48 10.26 -1.57 -1.68
C GLY A 48 9.35 -0.46 -1.17
N PHE A 49 9.78 0.82 -1.25
CA PHE A 49 8.97 1.98 -0.90
C PHE A 49 8.41 2.68 -2.14
N ALA A 50 7.23 3.29 -1.99
CA ALA A 50 6.64 4.09 -3.05
C ALA A 50 7.14 5.55 -2.98
N GLN A 51 7.70 6.02 -4.08
CA GLN A 51 8.10 7.41 -4.29
C GLN A 51 6.99 8.16 -5.01
N GLU A 52 6.42 9.19 -4.37
CA GLU A 52 5.40 10.05 -4.97
C GLU A 52 5.91 11.50 -5.01
N ILE A 53 6.06 12.06 -6.21
CA ILE A 53 6.76 13.34 -6.38
C ILE A 53 6.02 14.53 -5.76
N ARG A 54 4.68 14.53 -5.70
CA ARG A 54 3.90 15.63 -5.10
C ARG A 54 4.10 15.74 -3.58
N ARG A 55 4.47 14.65 -2.92
CA ARG A 55 4.79 14.67 -1.48
C ARG A 55 6.11 15.37 -1.16
N LEU A 56 6.99 15.51 -2.13
CA LEU A 56 8.30 16.14 -1.99
C LEU A 56 8.22 17.66 -2.17
N ASN A 57 7.27 18.31 -1.48
CA ASN A 57 6.93 19.72 -1.67
C ASN A 57 7.75 20.70 -0.81
N ASP A 58 8.54 20.19 0.12
CA ASP A 58 9.36 20.92 1.09
C ASP A 58 10.85 21.01 0.71
N VAL A 59 11.22 20.47 -0.45
CA VAL A 59 12.61 20.49 -0.95
C VAL A 59 12.83 21.57 -2.00
N THR A 60 14.10 21.91 -2.23
CA THR A 60 14.48 22.93 -3.24
C THR A 60 14.20 22.47 -4.66
N ALA A 61 14.46 21.20 -4.98
CA ALA A 61 14.22 20.59 -6.28
C ALA A 61 14.09 19.07 -6.15
N ILE A 62 13.46 18.45 -7.16
CA ILE A 62 13.47 16.99 -7.38
C ILE A 62 14.26 16.73 -8.65
N VAL A 63 15.25 15.84 -8.57
CA VAL A 63 16.02 15.37 -9.72
C VAL A 63 15.61 13.93 -10.02
N VAL A 64 15.20 13.69 -11.27
CA VAL A 64 14.93 12.35 -11.80
C VAL A 64 15.93 12.06 -12.91
N MET A 65 16.66 10.96 -12.82
CA MET A 65 17.61 10.52 -13.86
C MET A 65 17.21 9.16 -14.42
N SER A 66 17.12 9.05 -15.74
CA SER A 66 16.90 7.77 -16.40
C SER A 66 18.07 6.79 -16.18
N GLN A 67 17.76 5.58 -15.75
CA GLN A 67 18.71 4.51 -15.44
C GLN A 67 18.43 3.29 -16.33
N LEU A 68 19.47 2.55 -16.70
CA LEU A 68 19.39 1.30 -17.46
C LEU A 68 20.39 0.30 -16.88
N ASN A 69 19.92 -0.90 -16.52
CA ASN A 69 20.76 -1.93 -15.93
C ASN A 69 21.87 -2.38 -16.89
N GLY A 70 23.06 -2.63 -16.34
CA GLY A 70 24.22 -3.11 -17.08
C GLY A 70 24.90 -2.05 -17.97
N ASP A 71 24.29 -0.89 -18.22
CA ASP A 71 24.89 0.14 -19.08
C ASP A 71 26.01 0.93 -18.36
N LYS A 72 27.18 0.96 -18.98
CA LYS A 72 28.36 1.64 -18.42
C LYS A 72 28.20 3.15 -18.33
N GLY A 73 27.46 3.76 -19.26
CA GLY A 73 27.18 5.18 -19.29
C GLY A 73 26.21 5.55 -18.15
N SER A 74 25.15 4.77 -17.99
CA SER A 74 24.20 4.87 -16.89
C SER A 74 24.87 4.81 -15.52
N ARG A 75 25.75 3.83 -15.29
CA ARG A 75 26.53 3.69 -14.04
C ARG A 75 27.42 4.91 -13.76
N LYS A 76 28.06 5.49 -14.80
CA LYS A 76 28.87 6.70 -14.63
C LYS A 76 28.01 7.90 -14.27
N SER A 77 26.85 8.07 -14.91
CA SER A 77 25.90 9.12 -14.61
C SER A 77 25.34 8.97 -13.18
N ALA A 78 25.05 7.73 -12.75
CA ALA A 78 24.62 7.45 -11.38
C ALA A 78 25.69 7.83 -10.34
N ALA A 79 26.96 7.50 -10.58
CA ALA A 79 28.05 7.90 -9.70
C ALA A 79 28.22 9.43 -9.61
N ALA A 80 28.01 10.16 -10.73
CA ALA A 80 28.00 11.62 -10.72
C ALA A 80 26.79 12.19 -9.96
N LEU A 81 25.62 11.53 -10.06
CA LEU A 81 24.41 11.89 -9.33
C LEU A 81 24.59 11.72 -7.82
N GLU A 82 25.18 10.61 -7.37
CA GLU A 82 25.55 10.36 -5.97
C GLU A 82 26.49 11.44 -5.41
N ALA A 83 27.41 11.92 -6.24
CA ALA A 83 28.29 13.01 -5.84
C ALA A 83 27.56 14.35 -5.69
N LEU A 84 26.56 14.62 -6.55
CA LEU A 84 25.72 15.80 -6.45
C LEU A 84 24.78 15.75 -5.24
N GLN A 85 24.21 14.59 -4.92
CA GLN A 85 23.38 14.42 -3.74
C GLN A 85 24.07 14.90 -2.46
N LYS A 86 25.36 14.58 -2.31
CA LYS A 86 26.17 15.04 -1.15
C LYS A 86 26.35 16.54 -1.10
N GLN A 87 26.31 17.24 -2.24
CA GLN A 87 26.49 18.69 -2.33
C GLN A 87 25.18 19.47 -2.16
N TYR A 88 24.05 18.81 -2.40
CA TYR A 88 22.70 19.40 -2.37
C TYR A 88 21.78 18.59 -1.45
N PRO A 89 21.95 18.65 -0.12
CA PRO A 89 21.15 17.88 0.84
C PRO A 89 19.66 18.33 0.89
N ASP A 90 19.36 19.49 0.36
CA ASP A 90 18.03 20.09 0.23
C ASP A 90 17.33 19.73 -1.10
N VAL A 91 17.95 18.85 -1.90
CA VAL A 91 17.40 18.32 -3.17
C VAL A 91 17.16 16.82 -3.03
N VAL A 92 16.02 16.35 -3.50
CA VAL A 92 15.75 14.90 -3.59
C VAL A 92 16.23 14.39 -4.94
N PHE A 93 17.00 13.32 -4.91
CA PHE A 93 17.50 12.64 -6.10
C PHE A 93 16.86 11.26 -6.21
N LEU A 94 16.38 10.94 -7.41
CA LEU A 94 15.72 9.68 -7.77
C LEU A 94 16.27 9.19 -9.11
N MET A 95 16.41 7.89 -9.26
CA MET A 95 16.66 7.25 -10.55
C MET A 95 15.37 6.59 -11.05
N LEU A 96 15.19 6.55 -12.36
CA LEU A 96 14.01 5.99 -13.04
C LEU A 96 14.45 4.92 -14.03
N ASN A 97 14.08 3.68 -13.80
CA ASN A 97 14.25 2.62 -14.77
C ASN A 97 12.91 2.39 -15.49
N SER A 98 12.87 2.78 -16.77
CA SER A 98 11.73 2.56 -17.66
C SER A 98 12.07 1.52 -18.74
N SER A 99 12.93 0.57 -18.44
CA SER A 99 13.28 -0.51 -19.38
C SER A 99 12.23 -1.62 -19.34
N ASP A 100 11.69 -1.98 -20.49
CA ASP A 100 10.79 -3.14 -20.65
C ASP A 100 11.50 -4.51 -20.45
N LYS A 101 12.82 -4.48 -20.21
CA LYS A 101 13.68 -5.67 -20.03
C LYS A 101 14.18 -5.86 -18.62
N ASP A 102 14.15 -4.82 -17.82
CA ASP A 102 14.65 -4.82 -16.45
C ASP A 102 13.48 -4.99 -15.46
N GLY A 103 13.25 -6.20 -14.96
CA GLY A 103 12.29 -6.38 -13.87
C GLY A 103 12.89 -5.94 -12.52
N ARG A 104 12.04 -5.67 -11.53
CA ARG A 104 12.43 -5.14 -10.22
C ARG A 104 13.56 -5.92 -9.55
N LYS A 105 13.57 -7.26 -9.62
CA LYS A 105 14.66 -8.08 -9.07
C LYS A 105 16.01 -7.74 -9.67
N ALA A 106 16.06 -7.44 -10.97
CA ALA A 106 17.28 -7.04 -11.64
C ALA A 106 17.70 -5.62 -11.24
N ILE A 107 16.74 -4.71 -11.05
CA ILE A 107 16.98 -3.35 -10.54
C ILE A 107 17.56 -3.40 -9.12
N ILE A 108 16.98 -4.20 -8.23
CA ILE A 108 17.49 -4.42 -6.86
C ILE A 108 18.91 -4.95 -6.88
N ALA A 109 19.18 -5.97 -7.72
CA ALA A 109 20.50 -6.57 -7.84
C ALA A 109 21.54 -5.57 -8.36
N GLU A 110 21.20 -4.75 -9.37
CA GLU A 110 22.07 -3.72 -9.92
C GLU A 110 22.36 -2.63 -8.87
N ALA A 111 21.34 -2.09 -8.20
CA ALA A 111 21.49 -1.07 -7.17
C ALA A 111 22.39 -1.55 -6.03
N LYS A 112 22.20 -2.79 -5.58
CA LYS A 112 23.04 -3.43 -4.55
C LYS A 112 24.49 -3.62 -5.02
N ALA A 113 24.69 -4.11 -6.24
CA ALA A 113 26.02 -4.35 -6.79
C ALA A 113 26.83 -3.06 -7.00
N GLN A 114 26.15 -1.95 -7.30
CA GLN A 114 26.76 -0.63 -7.47
C GLN A 114 26.87 0.15 -6.15
N GLY A 115 26.21 -0.28 -5.06
CA GLY A 115 26.17 0.39 -3.77
C GLY A 115 25.46 1.76 -3.83
N TRP A 116 24.42 1.89 -4.67
CA TRP A 116 23.67 3.14 -4.80
C TRP A 116 22.85 3.42 -3.54
N SER A 117 22.93 4.68 -3.07
CA SER A 117 22.08 5.21 -2.00
C SER A 117 20.83 5.91 -2.55
N ILE A 118 20.88 6.37 -3.81
CA ILE A 118 19.77 6.98 -4.50
C ILE A 118 18.78 5.90 -4.92
N PRO A 119 17.48 6.00 -4.54
CA PRO A 119 16.48 5.03 -4.93
C PRO A 119 16.29 4.95 -6.45
N VAL A 120 16.11 3.72 -6.96
CA VAL A 120 15.79 3.45 -8.36
C VAL A 120 14.32 3.06 -8.46
N MET A 121 13.50 3.95 -8.99
CA MET A 121 12.08 3.71 -9.23
C MET A 121 11.90 2.76 -10.43
N ASP A 122 10.98 1.82 -10.28
CA ASP A 122 10.59 0.86 -11.31
C ASP A 122 9.38 1.41 -12.09
N ASP A 123 9.59 1.78 -13.35
CA ASP A 123 8.55 2.27 -14.28
C ASP A 123 8.26 1.19 -15.34
N ASP A 124 7.85 0.00 -14.88
CA ASP A 124 7.59 -1.18 -15.71
C ASP A 124 6.46 -0.97 -16.73
N VAL A 125 5.50 -0.07 -16.40
CA VAL A 125 4.42 0.38 -17.29
C VAL A 125 4.91 1.41 -18.31
N GLN A 126 6.09 2.02 -18.12
CA GLN A 126 6.76 3.03 -18.93
C GLN A 126 6.04 4.40 -19.02
N LEU A 127 4.96 4.62 -18.28
CA LEU A 127 4.14 5.84 -18.38
C LEU A 127 4.88 7.11 -17.92
N VAL A 128 5.78 6.99 -16.95
CA VAL A 128 6.56 8.13 -16.44
C VAL A 128 7.67 8.49 -17.41
N GLY A 129 8.42 7.50 -17.89
CA GLY A 129 9.46 7.70 -18.90
C GLY A 129 8.91 8.23 -20.22
N GLU A 130 7.71 7.78 -20.64
CA GLU A 130 7.02 8.31 -21.81
C GLU A 130 6.67 9.78 -21.65
N GLN A 131 6.07 10.16 -20.53
CA GLN A 131 5.67 11.52 -20.24
C GLN A 131 6.88 12.47 -20.13
N LEU A 132 7.96 12.06 -19.49
CA LEU A 132 9.21 12.82 -19.41
C LEU A 132 9.89 12.96 -20.77
N GLY A 133 9.54 12.15 -21.76
CA GLY A 133 10.22 12.11 -23.04
C GLY A 133 11.58 11.41 -22.98
N VAL A 134 11.79 10.52 -22.01
CA VAL A 134 13.05 9.77 -21.85
C VAL A 134 13.41 9.06 -23.15
N SER A 135 14.67 9.16 -23.55
CA SER A 135 15.17 8.55 -24.80
C SER A 135 16.48 7.78 -24.62
N TYR A 136 17.29 8.12 -23.62
CA TYR A 136 18.57 7.45 -23.36
C TYR A 136 18.88 7.39 -21.85
N ALA A 137 19.72 6.47 -21.45
CA ALA A 137 20.18 6.33 -20.08
C ALA A 137 21.16 7.43 -19.67
N GLY A 138 20.99 8.00 -18.47
CA GLY A 138 21.75 9.13 -17.95
C GLY A 138 21.18 10.50 -18.32
N GLU A 139 19.92 10.55 -18.75
CA GLU A 139 19.14 11.76 -19.00
C GLU A 139 18.53 12.24 -17.69
N ALA A 140 18.77 13.49 -17.31
CA ALA A 140 18.34 14.06 -16.03
C ALA A 140 17.33 15.18 -16.22
N TYR A 141 16.37 15.25 -15.29
CA TYR A 141 15.31 16.25 -15.22
C TYR A 141 15.36 16.91 -13.85
N VAL A 142 15.33 18.26 -13.80
CA VAL A 142 15.12 19.01 -12.56
C VAL A 142 13.69 19.48 -12.53
N ILE A 143 12.95 19.04 -11.52
CA ILE A 143 11.51 19.31 -11.38
C ILE A 143 11.30 20.24 -10.20
N GLN A 144 10.49 21.29 -10.38
CA GLN A 144 10.07 22.19 -9.31
C GLN A 144 8.99 21.51 -8.45
N PRO A 145 9.19 21.33 -7.14
CA PRO A 145 8.32 20.49 -6.30
C PRO A 145 6.83 20.87 -6.31
N LYS A 146 6.53 22.17 -6.14
CA LYS A 146 5.14 22.65 -5.98
C LYS A 146 4.33 22.67 -7.26
N THR A 147 4.98 22.94 -8.40
CA THR A 147 4.31 23.12 -9.70
C THR A 147 4.53 21.98 -10.65
N LEU A 148 5.44 21.06 -10.33
CA LEU A 148 5.92 19.96 -11.15
C LEU A 148 6.44 20.41 -12.53
N LYS A 149 6.84 21.69 -12.67
CA LYS A 149 7.48 22.21 -13.88
C LYS A 149 8.88 21.62 -14.04
N VAL A 150 9.22 21.25 -15.27
CA VAL A 150 10.58 20.83 -15.63
C VAL A 150 11.41 22.08 -15.85
N LEU A 151 12.41 22.28 -15.01
CA LEU A 151 13.32 23.45 -15.06
C LEU A 151 14.57 23.15 -15.87
N TYR A 152 14.97 21.90 -15.95
CA TYR A 152 16.13 21.43 -16.72
C TYR A 152 15.88 20.04 -17.26
N HIS A 153 16.35 19.81 -18.48
CA HIS A 153 16.49 18.51 -19.10
C HIS A 153 17.84 18.42 -19.81
N GLY A 154 18.59 17.35 -19.55
CA GLY A 154 19.88 17.16 -20.19
C GLY A 154 20.76 16.12 -19.50
N PRO A 155 22.06 16.05 -19.89
CA PRO A 155 22.99 15.10 -19.31
C PRO A 155 23.36 15.46 -17.86
N VAL A 156 23.60 14.45 -17.02
CA VAL A 156 24.11 14.68 -15.64
C VAL A 156 25.47 15.38 -15.70
N ASP A 157 26.38 14.86 -16.53
CA ASP A 157 27.74 15.36 -16.70
C ASP A 157 28.31 15.06 -18.12
N LYS A 158 29.63 15.14 -18.24
CA LYS A 158 30.33 14.86 -19.50
C LYS A 158 30.17 13.43 -20.00
N SER A 159 29.85 12.47 -19.12
CA SER A 159 29.72 11.06 -19.51
C SER A 159 28.52 10.82 -20.43
N ALA A 160 27.42 11.56 -20.22
CA ALA A 160 26.21 11.52 -21.05
C ALA A 160 26.10 12.72 -22.00
N ALA A 161 27.16 13.53 -22.17
CA ALA A 161 27.15 14.72 -23.03
C ALA A 161 27.58 14.42 -24.46
N ARG A 162 27.02 15.15 -25.43
CA ARG A 162 27.58 15.22 -26.80
C ARG A 162 28.80 16.13 -26.82
N LYS A 163 29.71 15.94 -27.80
CA LYS A 163 30.84 16.84 -28.00
C LYS A 163 30.32 18.31 -28.10
N LYS A 164 30.94 19.23 -27.34
CA LYS A 164 30.59 20.67 -27.25
C LYS A 164 29.27 20.97 -26.49
N ALA A 165 28.67 20.04 -25.75
CA ALA A 165 27.57 20.38 -24.87
C ALA A 165 28.03 21.38 -23.81
N LYS A 166 27.17 22.37 -23.50
CA LYS A 166 27.32 23.33 -22.41
C LYS A 166 26.06 23.24 -21.56
N GLY A 167 26.21 23.38 -20.27
CA GLY A 167 25.12 23.21 -19.34
C GLY A 167 24.98 21.74 -18.89
N TYR A 168 25.13 21.53 -17.61
CA TYR A 168 24.99 20.24 -16.98
C TYR A 168 24.10 20.35 -15.74
N LEU A 169 23.69 19.22 -15.19
CA LEU A 169 22.83 19.18 -14.01
C LEU A 169 23.35 20.05 -12.85
N ALA A 170 24.68 20.04 -12.59
CA ALA A 170 25.27 20.83 -11.50
C ALA A 170 25.04 22.34 -11.67
N GLU A 171 25.14 22.86 -12.91
CA GLU A 171 24.94 24.28 -13.22
C GLU A 171 23.45 24.64 -13.07
N ALA A 172 22.54 23.74 -13.52
CA ALA A 172 21.11 23.93 -13.33
C ALA A 172 20.71 23.96 -11.86
N LEU A 173 21.26 23.04 -11.05
CA LEU A 173 21.02 23.03 -9.61
C LEU A 173 21.57 24.27 -8.90
N ALA A 174 22.73 24.78 -9.33
CA ALA A 174 23.29 26.02 -8.79
C ALA A 174 22.39 27.23 -9.10
N ASP A 175 21.79 27.30 -10.28
CA ASP A 175 20.82 28.35 -10.64
C ASP A 175 19.55 28.23 -9.80
N VAL A 176 18.96 27.02 -9.71
CA VAL A 176 17.75 26.77 -8.92
C VAL A 176 17.97 27.12 -7.45
N LYS A 177 19.07 26.67 -6.85
CA LYS A 177 19.45 26.99 -5.44
C LYS A 177 19.61 28.49 -5.20
N ALA A 178 20.08 29.21 -6.19
CA ALA A 178 20.23 30.67 -6.13
C ALA A 178 18.94 31.43 -6.49
N GLY A 179 17.81 30.73 -6.76
CA GLY A 179 16.55 31.34 -7.16
C GLY A 179 16.58 31.99 -8.56
N ARG A 180 17.54 31.62 -9.39
CA ARG A 180 17.68 32.14 -10.77
C ARG A 180 17.00 31.20 -11.77
N ALA A 181 16.61 31.75 -12.90
CA ALA A 181 16.23 30.93 -14.05
C ALA A 181 17.43 30.10 -14.53
N VAL A 182 17.19 28.83 -14.87
CA VAL A 182 18.24 27.95 -15.38
C VAL A 182 18.74 28.49 -16.72
N ALA A 183 20.03 28.83 -16.81
CA ALA A 183 20.62 29.47 -17.96
C ALA A 183 20.57 28.63 -19.24
N VAL A 184 20.72 27.29 -19.09
CA VAL A 184 20.62 26.31 -20.16
C VAL A 184 19.65 25.22 -19.74
N ALA A 185 18.38 25.37 -20.09
CA ALA A 185 17.30 24.53 -19.58
C ALA A 185 17.12 23.20 -20.35
N ASP A 186 17.60 23.12 -21.61
CA ASP A 186 17.41 21.93 -22.45
C ASP A 186 18.70 21.61 -23.23
N VAL A 187 19.28 20.44 -22.95
CA VAL A 187 20.54 19.98 -23.54
C VAL A 187 20.40 18.56 -24.05
N ILE A 188 20.63 18.35 -25.33
CA ILE A 188 20.63 17.00 -25.91
C ILE A 188 21.90 16.24 -25.51
N GLY A 189 21.74 15.20 -24.69
CA GLY A 189 22.80 14.29 -24.31
C GLY A 189 22.99 13.11 -25.26
N LYS A 190 23.64 12.08 -24.77
CA LYS A 190 23.83 10.77 -25.40
C LYS A 190 23.91 9.67 -24.35
N GLY A 191 23.42 8.50 -24.68
CA GLY A 191 23.46 7.31 -23.82
C GLY A 191 22.96 6.10 -24.57
N ALA A 192 22.88 4.97 -23.89
CA ALA A 192 22.18 3.80 -24.40
C ALA A 192 20.68 4.14 -24.56
N ALA A 193 20.12 3.80 -25.71
CA ALA A 193 18.71 4.10 -25.99
C ALA A 193 17.81 3.24 -25.09
N ILE A 194 16.76 3.84 -24.54
CA ILE A 194 15.67 3.18 -23.83
C ILE A 194 14.48 3.07 -24.79
N SER A 195 13.97 1.86 -24.98
CA SER A 195 12.87 1.59 -25.90
C SER A 195 11.52 1.89 -25.23
N PHE A 196 10.65 2.56 -25.97
CA PHE A 196 9.26 2.81 -25.59
C PHE A 196 8.35 2.36 -26.75
N PRO A 197 7.97 1.06 -26.81
CA PRO A 197 7.17 0.54 -27.91
C PRO A 197 5.82 1.26 -28.08
N GLU A 198 5.19 1.66 -26.98
CA GLU A 198 3.89 2.34 -26.99
C GLU A 198 3.92 3.72 -27.68
N ARG A 199 5.03 4.43 -27.68
CA ARG A 199 5.17 5.71 -28.41
C ARG A 199 4.91 5.56 -29.90
N ALA A 200 5.26 4.43 -30.50
CA ALA A 200 4.99 4.15 -31.91
C ALA A 200 3.51 3.80 -32.17
N ARG A 201 2.75 3.47 -31.14
CA ARG A 201 1.37 2.98 -31.22
C ARG A 201 0.31 4.07 -31.03
N THR A 202 0.64 5.35 -31.20
CA THR A 202 -0.27 6.48 -30.99
C THR A 202 -1.57 6.37 -31.80
N LEU A 203 -1.54 5.79 -33.01
CA LEU A 203 -2.75 5.56 -33.81
C LEU A 203 -3.62 4.44 -33.23
N GLU A 204 -3.00 3.42 -32.67
CA GLU A 204 -3.68 2.31 -31.98
C GLU A 204 -4.33 2.81 -30.68
N HIS A 205 -3.66 3.69 -29.94
CA HIS A 205 -4.23 4.33 -28.74
C HIS A 205 -5.52 5.11 -29.06
N LYS A 206 -5.58 5.78 -30.24
CA LYS A 206 -6.82 6.45 -30.69
C LYS A 206 -7.95 5.50 -31.03
N ALA A 207 -7.66 4.23 -31.26
CA ALA A 207 -8.65 3.20 -31.51
C ALA A 207 -9.21 2.56 -30.20
N ILE A 208 -8.56 2.80 -29.04
CA ILE A 208 -9.08 2.35 -27.75
C ILE A 208 -10.42 3.03 -27.49
N SER A 209 -11.45 2.24 -27.23
CA SER A 209 -12.81 2.74 -27.02
C SER A 209 -13.33 2.41 -25.63
N TYR A 210 -14.18 3.28 -25.10
CA TYR A 210 -14.86 3.03 -23.84
C TYR A 210 -15.67 1.74 -23.88
N SER A 211 -16.55 1.60 -24.90
CA SER A 211 -17.53 0.51 -24.94
C SER A 211 -16.92 -0.88 -25.04
N LYS A 212 -15.76 -1.01 -25.72
CA LYS A 212 -15.13 -2.31 -25.98
C LYS A 212 -13.98 -2.62 -25.02
N ASP A 213 -13.14 -1.60 -24.74
CA ASP A 213 -11.84 -1.84 -24.09
C ASP A 213 -11.84 -1.40 -22.62
N VAL A 214 -12.48 -0.26 -22.28
CA VAL A 214 -12.40 0.35 -20.95
C VAL A 214 -13.54 -0.07 -20.04
N ALA A 215 -14.79 -0.06 -20.52
CA ALA A 215 -15.95 -0.38 -19.68
C ALA A 215 -15.87 -1.77 -19.05
N PRO A 216 -15.38 -2.84 -19.72
CA PRO A 216 -15.20 -4.14 -19.08
C PRO A 216 -14.20 -4.12 -17.92
N ILE A 217 -13.12 -3.33 -18.03
CA ILE A 217 -12.14 -3.17 -16.94
C ILE A 217 -12.79 -2.45 -15.76
N LEU A 218 -13.50 -1.34 -16.03
CA LEU A 218 -14.20 -0.57 -14.99
C LEU A 218 -15.25 -1.42 -14.30
N GLU A 219 -16.00 -2.23 -15.05
CA GLU A 219 -16.99 -3.15 -14.49
C GLU A 219 -16.37 -4.15 -13.53
N ALA A 220 -15.26 -4.76 -13.91
CA ALA A 220 -14.61 -5.81 -13.12
C ALA A 220 -13.88 -5.26 -11.88
N LYS A 221 -13.32 -4.04 -11.95
CA LYS A 221 -12.39 -3.52 -10.93
C LYS A 221 -12.88 -2.30 -10.15
N CYS A 222 -13.87 -1.56 -10.65
CA CYS A 222 -14.24 -0.24 -10.10
C CYS A 222 -15.71 -0.16 -9.67
N VAL A 223 -16.62 -0.69 -10.47
CA VAL A 223 -18.07 -0.49 -10.32
C VAL A 223 -18.62 -1.07 -9.02
N SER A 224 -18.02 -2.11 -8.45
CA SER A 224 -18.44 -2.65 -7.13
C SER A 224 -18.54 -1.57 -6.05
N CYS A 225 -17.63 -0.60 -6.06
CA CYS A 225 -17.64 0.57 -5.17
C CYS A 225 -18.27 1.79 -5.82
N HIS A 226 -18.02 2.02 -7.14
CA HIS A 226 -18.51 3.16 -7.92
C HIS A 226 -19.91 2.88 -8.53
N GLN A 227 -20.88 2.54 -7.70
CA GLN A 227 -22.29 2.34 -8.07
C GLN A 227 -23.20 3.23 -7.24
N LYS A 228 -24.45 3.39 -7.66
CA LYS A 228 -25.44 4.18 -6.92
C LYS A 228 -25.66 3.58 -5.51
N GLY A 229 -25.47 4.39 -4.48
CA GLY A 229 -25.51 3.95 -3.08
C GLY A 229 -24.28 3.18 -2.61
N GLY A 230 -23.25 3.08 -3.44
CA GLY A 230 -21.92 2.60 -3.04
C GLY A 230 -21.13 3.65 -2.26
N ILE A 231 -19.96 3.27 -1.79
CA ILE A 231 -19.08 4.11 -0.96
C ILE A 231 -18.36 5.20 -1.76
N ALA A 232 -18.12 4.97 -3.06
CA ALA A 232 -17.35 5.90 -3.89
C ALA A 232 -18.09 7.23 -4.10
N PRO A 233 -17.37 8.35 -4.26
CA PRO A 233 -17.95 9.69 -4.34
C PRO A 233 -18.84 9.92 -5.58
N PHE A 234 -18.72 9.07 -6.60
CA PHE A 234 -19.55 9.09 -7.80
C PHE A 234 -19.79 7.67 -8.32
N ALA A 235 -20.91 7.48 -9.02
CA ALA A 235 -21.22 6.22 -9.66
C ALA A 235 -20.75 6.20 -11.12
N MET A 236 -20.06 5.15 -11.54
CA MET A 236 -19.71 4.89 -12.95
C MET A 236 -20.91 4.27 -13.67
N SER A 237 -22.00 5.04 -13.81
CA SER A 237 -23.28 4.56 -14.34
C SER A 237 -23.32 4.44 -15.87
N ASP A 238 -22.50 5.23 -16.56
CA ASP A 238 -22.52 5.36 -18.02
C ASP A 238 -21.27 6.07 -18.54
N TYR A 239 -21.11 6.08 -19.87
CA TYR A 239 -20.00 6.77 -20.53
C TYR A 239 -19.88 8.26 -20.17
N THR A 240 -21.00 8.97 -20.04
CA THR A 240 -20.97 10.41 -19.78
C THR A 240 -20.35 10.71 -18.43
N MET A 241 -20.71 9.93 -17.42
CA MET A 241 -20.14 10.01 -16.07
C MET A 241 -18.66 9.64 -16.10
N VAL A 242 -18.30 8.50 -16.67
CA VAL A 242 -16.91 8.06 -16.75
C VAL A 242 -16.02 9.06 -17.50
N LYS A 243 -16.50 9.60 -18.63
CA LYS A 243 -15.77 10.64 -19.39
C LYS A 243 -15.61 11.93 -18.60
N GLY A 244 -16.63 12.33 -17.86
CA GLY A 244 -16.57 13.53 -17.00
C GLY A 244 -15.48 13.44 -15.94
N PHE A 245 -15.23 12.26 -15.41
CA PHE A 245 -14.19 11.98 -14.40
C PHE A 245 -12.88 11.43 -14.98
N ALA A 246 -12.74 11.28 -16.30
CA ALA A 246 -11.60 10.65 -16.94
C ALA A 246 -10.22 11.23 -16.51
N PRO A 247 -10.02 12.56 -16.39
CA PRO A 247 -8.75 13.10 -15.88
C PRO A 247 -8.44 12.66 -14.44
N MET A 248 -9.44 12.60 -13.56
CA MET A 248 -9.28 12.13 -12.17
C MET A 248 -9.00 10.62 -12.13
N ILE A 249 -9.68 9.84 -12.97
CA ILE A 249 -9.42 8.40 -13.12
C ILE A 249 -7.98 8.16 -13.53
N ARG A 250 -7.49 8.90 -14.54
CA ARG A 250 -6.10 8.82 -14.99
C ARG A 250 -5.10 9.16 -13.88
N GLU A 251 -5.32 10.23 -13.14
CA GLU A 251 -4.46 10.61 -12.01
C GLU A 251 -4.48 9.53 -10.92
N ALA A 252 -5.65 9.03 -10.54
CA ALA A 252 -5.79 8.01 -9.52
C ALA A 252 -5.08 6.70 -9.88
N ILE A 253 -5.08 6.31 -11.16
CA ILE A 253 -4.36 5.14 -11.66
C ILE A 253 -2.84 5.37 -11.67
N ARG A 254 -2.37 6.53 -12.16
CA ARG A 254 -0.94 6.87 -12.20
C ARG A 254 -0.31 7.05 -10.81
N THR A 255 -1.11 7.33 -9.81
CA THR A 255 -0.69 7.43 -8.42
C THR A 255 -1.05 6.19 -7.59
N ASP A 256 -1.53 5.12 -8.26
CA ASP A 256 -1.93 3.87 -7.60
C ASP A 256 -2.86 4.11 -6.39
N THR A 257 -3.78 5.09 -6.53
CA THR A 257 -4.77 5.40 -5.50
C THR A 257 -6.05 4.60 -5.73
N MET A 258 -6.32 4.24 -6.99
CA MET A 258 -7.45 3.41 -7.41
C MET A 258 -7.02 2.36 -8.46
N PRO A 259 -7.53 1.13 -8.33
CA PRO A 259 -8.36 0.62 -7.24
C PRO A 259 -7.59 0.63 -5.90
N PRO A 260 -8.29 0.66 -4.74
CA PRO A 260 -7.63 0.72 -3.43
C PRO A 260 -7.02 -0.64 -3.06
N TRP A 261 -5.92 -0.97 -3.69
CA TRP A 261 -5.15 -2.19 -3.50
C TRP A 261 -3.66 -1.83 -3.46
N HIS A 262 -3.05 -1.93 -2.27
CA HIS A 262 -1.71 -1.37 -2.02
C HIS A 262 -0.58 -2.40 -1.88
N PRO A 263 -0.81 -3.73 -1.85
CA PRO A 263 0.31 -4.67 -1.85
C PRO A 263 1.17 -4.52 -3.09
N ASP A 264 2.46 -4.62 -2.89
CA ASP A 264 3.43 -4.70 -3.96
C ASP A 264 3.09 -5.88 -4.90
N PRO A 265 2.86 -5.67 -6.18
CA PRO A 265 2.44 -6.72 -7.10
C PRO A 265 3.46 -7.86 -7.26
N GLU A 266 4.73 -7.61 -6.87
CA GLU A 266 5.78 -8.64 -6.89
C GLU A 266 5.89 -9.42 -5.57
N VAL A 267 5.13 -9.06 -4.52
CA VAL A 267 5.19 -9.68 -3.20
C VAL A 267 3.86 -10.32 -2.83
N GLY A 268 3.92 -11.60 -2.46
CA GLY A 268 2.72 -12.36 -2.10
C GLY A 268 1.84 -12.73 -3.29
N ARG A 269 0.75 -13.44 -3.00
CA ARG A 269 -0.37 -13.71 -3.91
C ARG A 269 -1.62 -13.80 -3.06
N PHE A 270 -2.66 -13.09 -3.45
CA PHE A 270 -3.86 -12.92 -2.64
C PHE A 270 -5.12 -13.31 -3.40
N ASN A 271 -6.08 -13.95 -2.72
CA ASN A 271 -7.35 -14.36 -3.32
C ASN A 271 -8.23 -13.17 -3.69
N ASN A 272 -8.14 -12.09 -2.91
CA ASN A 272 -8.95 -10.89 -3.05
C ASN A 272 -8.21 -9.75 -3.77
N ASP A 273 -7.34 -10.07 -4.73
CA ASP A 273 -6.56 -9.09 -5.49
C ASP A 273 -7.43 -8.22 -6.40
N HIS A 274 -7.46 -6.93 -6.10
CA HIS A 274 -8.17 -5.91 -6.85
C HIS A 274 -7.26 -5.08 -7.78
N SER A 275 -5.96 -5.36 -7.83
CA SER A 275 -5.01 -4.60 -8.67
C SER A 275 -5.40 -4.60 -10.16
N LEU A 276 -4.90 -3.61 -10.87
CA LEU A 276 -4.92 -3.56 -12.34
C LEU A 276 -3.65 -4.21 -12.88
N SER A 277 -3.78 -4.94 -13.98
CA SER A 277 -2.59 -5.36 -14.74
C SER A 277 -1.98 -4.18 -15.49
N ASN A 278 -0.68 -4.28 -15.85
CA ASN A 278 0.02 -3.27 -16.62
C ASN A 278 -0.72 -2.91 -17.93
N ASP A 279 -1.31 -3.89 -18.61
CA ASP A 279 -2.10 -3.65 -19.82
C ASP A 279 -3.39 -2.90 -19.53
N GLN A 280 -4.08 -3.20 -18.42
CA GLN A 280 -5.26 -2.46 -18.00
C GLN A 280 -4.93 -1.01 -17.65
N ILE A 281 -3.81 -0.78 -16.96
CA ILE A 281 -3.29 0.57 -16.64
C ILE A 281 -3.02 1.34 -17.93
N ARG A 282 -2.26 0.78 -18.87
CA ARG A 282 -1.97 1.40 -20.18
C ARG A 282 -3.25 1.70 -20.95
N THR A 283 -4.16 0.73 -21.02
CA THR A 283 -5.43 0.88 -21.75
C THR A 283 -6.22 2.08 -21.26
N ILE A 284 -6.42 2.20 -19.93
CA ILE A 284 -7.21 3.31 -19.37
C ILE A 284 -6.47 4.65 -19.54
N VAL A 285 -5.17 4.70 -19.25
CA VAL A 285 -4.39 5.93 -19.34
C VAL A 285 -4.35 6.45 -20.77
N HIS A 286 -4.01 5.61 -21.74
CA HIS A 286 -3.97 6.02 -23.16
C HIS A 286 -5.35 6.33 -23.72
N TRP A 287 -6.42 5.66 -23.28
CA TRP A 287 -7.78 6.04 -23.62
C TRP A 287 -8.11 7.46 -23.20
N VAL A 288 -7.76 7.85 -21.97
CA VAL A 288 -7.97 9.22 -21.49
C VAL A 288 -7.14 10.21 -22.29
N GLU A 289 -5.87 9.92 -22.55
CA GLU A 289 -4.96 10.76 -23.33
C GLU A 289 -5.40 10.93 -24.80
N ALA A 290 -6.07 9.92 -25.37
CA ALA A 290 -6.69 9.98 -26.69
C ALA A 290 -8.01 10.77 -26.73
N GLY A 291 -8.43 11.39 -25.61
CA GLY A 291 -9.66 12.18 -25.52
C GLY A 291 -10.90 11.38 -25.12
N ALA A 292 -10.68 10.19 -24.55
CA ALA A 292 -11.72 9.31 -24.01
C ALA A 292 -12.83 8.98 -25.05
N PRO A 293 -12.50 8.41 -26.22
CA PRO A 293 -13.51 8.10 -27.24
C PRO A 293 -14.50 7.04 -26.77
N ARG A 294 -15.80 7.23 -27.13
CA ARG A 294 -16.87 6.31 -26.71
C ARG A 294 -16.80 4.95 -27.41
N GLY A 295 -16.50 4.94 -28.68
CA GLY A 295 -16.70 3.75 -29.53
C GLY A 295 -18.15 3.51 -29.91
N GLU A 296 -18.38 2.45 -30.69
CA GLU A 296 -19.68 2.04 -31.18
C GLU A 296 -20.37 1.06 -30.21
N GLY A 297 -21.68 0.86 -30.43
CA GLY A 297 -22.50 -0.11 -29.70
C GLY A 297 -23.19 0.44 -28.45
N PRO A 298 -23.89 -0.41 -27.70
CA PRO A 298 -24.54 -0.05 -26.45
C PRO A 298 -23.52 0.36 -25.40
N ASP A 299 -23.96 1.11 -24.39
CA ASP A 299 -23.14 1.42 -23.23
C ASP A 299 -23.20 0.26 -22.24
N PRO A 300 -22.06 -0.44 -22.00
CA PRO A 300 -22.09 -1.63 -21.12
C PRO A 300 -22.46 -1.28 -19.68
N LEU A 301 -22.04 -0.10 -19.16
CA LEU A 301 -22.32 0.29 -17.79
C LEU A 301 -23.75 0.80 -17.59
N ALA A 302 -24.36 1.43 -18.62
CA ALA A 302 -25.74 1.89 -18.56
C ALA A 302 -26.76 0.74 -18.63
N ALA A 303 -26.41 -0.37 -19.28
CA ALA A 303 -27.30 -1.51 -19.43
C ALA A 303 -27.44 -2.37 -18.17
N ALA A 304 -26.54 -2.25 -17.22
CA ALA A 304 -26.49 -3.09 -16.03
C ALA A 304 -27.33 -2.51 -14.89
N VAL A 305 -28.50 -3.08 -14.64
CA VAL A 305 -29.24 -2.84 -13.38
C VAL A 305 -28.54 -3.60 -12.26
N ARG A 306 -27.89 -2.87 -11.37
CA ARG A 306 -27.18 -3.46 -10.23
C ARG A 306 -27.90 -3.10 -8.95
N THR A 307 -28.42 -4.12 -8.29
CA THR A 307 -28.87 -4.04 -6.89
C THR A 307 -27.91 -4.89 -6.08
N ALA A 308 -27.16 -4.25 -5.17
CA ALA A 308 -26.40 -5.01 -4.19
C ALA A 308 -27.36 -5.88 -3.38
N PRO A 309 -27.05 -7.18 -3.15
CA PRO A 309 -27.87 -7.99 -2.27
C PRO A 309 -27.88 -7.40 -0.87
N GLU A 310 -28.99 -7.53 -0.14
CA GLU A 310 -29.08 -7.07 1.25
C GLU A 310 -27.95 -7.67 2.11
N TRP A 311 -27.63 -8.95 1.87
CA TRP A 311 -26.52 -9.66 2.50
C TRP A 311 -25.65 -10.32 1.43
N PRO A 312 -24.36 -9.98 1.33
CA PRO A 312 -23.46 -10.51 0.28
C PRO A 312 -23.37 -12.04 0.24
N LEU A 313 -23.44 -12.71 1.40
CA LEU A 313 -23.37 -14.17 1.54
C LEU A 313 -24.75 -14.83 1.67
N GLY A 314 -25.84 -14.12 1.35
CA GLY A 314 -27.21 -14.56 1.60
C GLY A 314 -27.64 -14.28 3.04
N LYS A 315 -28.86 -14.73 3.41
CA LYS A 315 -29.43 -14.45 4.75
C LYS A 315 -28.61 -15.10 5.86
N PRO A 316 -28.14 -14.33 6.87
CA PRO A 316 -27.43 -14.88 8.03
C PRO A 316 -28.31 -15.77 8.91
N ASP A 317 -27.67 -16.67 9.64
CA ASP A 317 -28.34 -17.51 10.67
C ASP A 317 -28.68 -16.67 11.92
N LEU A 318 -27.82 -15.69 12.27
CA LEU A 318 -28.04 -14.75 13.37
C LEU A 318 -27.70 -13.33 12.92
N ILE A 319 -28.60 -12.39 13.25
CA ILE A 319 -28.37 -10.96 13.02
C ILE A 319 -28.28 -10.26 14.37
N ILE A 320 -27.19 -9.49 14.57
CA ILE A 320 -26.99 -8.64 15.73
C ILE A 320 -27.06 -7.18 15.26
N ASN A 321 -28.01 -6.43 15.79
CA ASN A 321 -28.14 -5.01 15.46
C ASN A 321 -27.25 -4.20 16.40
N VAL A 322 -26.36 -3.38 15.84
CA VAL A 322 -25.56 -2.43 16.61
C VAL A 322 -26.46 -1.24 16.99
N PRO A 323 -26.36 -0.67 18.21
CA PRO A 323 -27.13 0.50 18.59
C PRO A 323 -26.93 1.66 17.61
N ALA A 324 -28.04 2.32 17.26
CA ALA A 324 -28.01 3.45 16.34
C ALA A 324 -27.12 4.58 16.87
N TYR A 325 -26.34 5.19 15.97
CA TYR A 325 -25.48 6.32 16.27
C TYR A 325 -25.76 7.48 15.29
N THR A 326 -25.90 8.70 15.81
CA THR A 326 -26.05 9.90 14.97
C THR A 326 -24.67 10.46 14.64
N ILE A 327 -24.28 10.34 13.37
CA ILE A 327 -23.04 10.89 12.83
C ILE A 327 -23.26 12.39 12.59
N PRO A 328 -22.47 13.29 13.21
CA PRO A 328 -22.62 14.73 12.98
C PRO A 328 -22.21 15.12 11.55
N ALA A 329 -22.70 16.27 11.07
CA ALA A 329 -22.38 16.76 9.74
C ALA A 329 -20.88 17.10 9.54
N SER A 330 -20.17 17.46 10.62
CA SER A 330 -18.76 17.87 10.58
C SER A 330 -18.09 17.63 11.93
N GLY A 331 -16.77 17.81 11.97
CA GLY A 331 -15.95 17.62 13.17
C GLY A 331 -15.29 16.26 13.22
N VAL A 332 -14.69 15.94 14.37
CA VAL A 332 -14.02 14.66 14.63
C VAL A 332 -14.90 13.81 15.53
N VAL A 333 -15.17 12.58 15.15
CA VAL A 333 -15.92 11.63 15.97
C VAL A 333 -14.94 10.66 16.62
N GLN A 334 -14.97 10.57 17.94
CA GLN A 334 -14.22 9.55 18.68
C GLN A 334 -14.78 8.16 18.37
N TYR A 335 -13.94 7.14 18.44
CA TYR A 335 -14.37 5.78 18.25
C TYR A 335 -15.46 5.37 19.25
N GLN A 336 -16.44 4.64 18.77
CA GLN A 336 -17.56 4.14 19.56
C GLN A 336 -17.35 2.65 19.86
N TYR A 337 -17.66 2.24 21.09
CA TYR A 337 -17.44 0.88 21.58
C TYR A 337 -18.73 0.24 22.15
N PRO A 338 -19.79 0.13 21.35
CA PRO A 338 -21.02 -0.50 21.84
C PRO A 338 -20.83 -2.00 22.05
N THR A 339 -21.59 -2.54 23.01
CA THR A 339 -21.67 -3.97 23.28
C THR A 339 -23.10 -4.44 23.19
N MET A 340 -23.29 -5.66 22.70
CA MET A 340 -24.58 -6.33 22.59
C MET A 340 -24.50 -7.70 23.25
N THR A 341 -25.50 -8.07 24.02
CA THR A 341 -25.59 -9.41 24.59
C THR A 341 -25.58 -10.46 23.49
N ASN A 342 -24.74 -11.48 23.62
CA ASN A 342 -24.78 -12.64 22.75
C ASN A 342 -26.04 -13.46 23.05
N PRO A 343 -26.98 -13.61 22.11
CA PRO A 343 -28.26 -14.29 22.38
C PRO A 343 -28.16 -15.81 22.35
N LEU A 344 -26.99 -16.38 22.04
CA LEU A 344 -26.82 -17.83 21.96
C LEU A 344 -26.91 -18.49 23.33
N THR A 345 -27.71 -19.52 23.43
CA THR A 345 -27.84 -20.39 24.61
C THR A 345 -26.96 -21.65 24.54
N GLU A 346 -26.45 -21.96 23.37
CA GLU A 346 -25.48 -23.02 23.09
C GLU A 346 -24.34 -22.50 22.20
N GLY A 347 -23.15 -23.06 22.32
CA GLY A 347 -22.01 -22.65 21.49
C GLY A 347 -22.19 -23.06 20.04
N ARG A 348 -21.73 -22.23 19.11
CA ARG A 348 -21.84 -22.43 17.67
C ARG A 348 -20.49 -22.21 16.98
N TRP A 349 -20.27 -22.94 15.89
CA TRP A 349 -19.11 -22.74 15.03
C TRP A 349 -19.45 -21.74 13.92
N VAL A 350 -18.73 -20.61 13.90
CA VAL A 350 -18.86 -19.57 12.88
C VAL A 350 -18.03 -19.96 11.66
N LYS A 351 -18.65 -19.98 10.50
CA LYS A 351 -18.01 -20.19 9.19
C LYS A 351 -17.86 -18.90 8.37
N ALA A 352 -18.65 -17.88 8.68
CA ALA A 352 -18.53 -16.56 8.09
C ALA A 352 -19.22 -15.51 8.95
N ALA A 353 -18.79 -14.25 8.77
CA ALA A 353 -19.46 -13.08 9.31
C ALA A 353 -19.54 -11.98 8.26
N THR A 354 -20.59 -11.16 8.33
CA THR A 354 -20.75 -9.97 7.48
C THR A 354 -21.06 -8.79 8.38
N LEU A 355 -20.30 -7.71 8.25
CA LEU A 355 -20.53 -6.45 8.93
C LEU A 355 -21.13 -5.46 7.93
N MET A 356 -22.39 -5.12 8.12
CA MET A 356 -23.15 -4.25 7.23
C MET A 356 -23.29 -2.85 7.82
N PRO A 357 -22.59 -1.84 7.27
CA PRO A 357 -22.79 -0.46 7.71
C PRO A 357 -24.19 0.02 7.35
N GLY A 358 -24.81 0.74 8.25
CA GLY A 358 -26.11 1.39 8.01
C GLY A 358 -25.97 2.62 7.12
N ASP A 359 -24.94 3.43 7.34
CA ASP A 359 -24.53 4.53 6.47
C ASP A 359 -23.13 4.31 5.89
N ARG A 360 -23.07 3.90 4.61
CA ARG A 360 -21.79 3.56 3.94
C ARG A 360 -20.87 4.74 3.72
N GLN A 361 -21.38 5.98 3.75
CA GLN A 361 -20.55 7.17 3.56
C GLN A 361 -19.92 7.64 4.87
N GLY A 362 -20.61 7.42 5.99
CA GLY A 362 -20.17 7.86 7.30
C GLY A 362 -19.44 6.80 8.12
N VAL A 363 -19.64 5.51 7.83
CA VAL A 363 -18.94 4.41 8.53
C VAL A 363 -17.63 4.10 7.83
N HIS A 364 -16.51 4.39 8.49
CA HIS A 364 -15.17 4.13 7.97
C HIS A 364 -14.74 2.68 8.17
N HIS A 365 -14.85 2.17 9.42
CA HIS A 365 -14.64 0.75 9.72
C HIS A 365 -15.50 0.28 10.90
N ILE A 366 -15.70 -1.04 10.96
CA ILE A 366 -16.31 -1.76 12.07
C ILE A 366 -15.46 -2.98 12.37
N LEU A 367 -15.04 -3.13 13.62
CA LEU A 367 -14.44 -4.37 14.11
C LEU A 367 -15.45 -5.05 15.04
N ALA A 368 -15.45 -6.39 15.07
CA ALA A 368 -16.35 -7.14 15.93
C ALA A 368 -15.64 -8.32 16.62
N GLY A 369 -15.88 -8.48 17.92
CA GLY A 369 -15.29 -9.55 18.71
C GLY A 369 -16.18 -10.02 19.84
N TYR A 370 -15.83 -11.16 20.43
CA TYR A 370 -16.52 -11.76 21.58
C TYR A 370 -15.82 -11.39 22.89
N ILE A 371 -16.62 -10.95 23.86
CA ILE A 371 -16.20 -10.63 25.23
C ILE A 371 -16.83 -11.68 26.15
N PRO A 372 -16.03 -12.49 26.88
CA PRO A 372 -16.56 -13.44 27.83
C PRO A 372 -17.17 -12.70 29.06
N GLY A 373 -18.42 -12.99 29.36
CA GLY A 373 -19.15 -12.37 30.48
C GLY A 373 -19.51 -10.91 30.22
N GLU A 374 -19.59 -10.13 31.30
CA GLU A 374 -19.87 -8.70 31.24
C GLU A 374 -18.62 -7.89 30.83
N PRO A 375 -18.77 -6.85 29.99
CA PRO A 375 -17.65 -6.00 29.63
C PRO A 375 -17.02 -5.34 30.86
N LYS A 376 -15.67 -5.30 30.91
CA LYS A 376 -14.95 -4.59 31.97
C LYS A 376 -15.18 -3.07 31.82
N LYS A 377 -14.95 -2.30 32.90
CA LYS A 377 -14.99 -0.82 32.84
C LYS A 377 -14.01 -0.30 31.78
N GLY A 378 -14.44 0.67 31.01
CA GLY A 378 -13.69 1.29 29.92
C GLY A 378 -14.21 0.89 28.53
N PRO A 379 -13.55 1.35 27.45
CA PRO A 379 -13.93 0.99 26.10
C PRO A 379 -13.89 -0.51 25.90
N ALA A 380 -14.94 -1.09 25.30
CA ALA A 380 -15.02 -2.50 24.94
C ALA A 380 -14.19 -2.79 23.66
N SER A 381 -12.96 -2.27 23.64
CA SER A 381 -12.02 -2.41 22.51
C SER A 381 -11.51 -3.83 22.32
N ALA A 382 -10.77 -4.05 21.24
CA ALA A 382 -10.19 -5.34 20.88
C ALA A 382 -9.32 -5.97 22.02
N SER A 383 -8.84 -5.15 22.96
CA SER A 383 -8.10 -5.63 24.12
C SER A 383 -8.91 -6.50 25.11
N GLN A 384 -10.25 -6.42 25.04
CA GLN A 384 -11.16 -7.24 25.84
C GLN A 384 -11.70 -8.46 25.10
N TRP A 385 -11.39 -8.62 23.82
CA TRP A 385 -11.94 -9.68 22.98
C TRP A 385 -11.15 -10.98 23.13
N GLU A 386 -11.88 -12.09 23.29
CA GLU A 386 -11.32 -13.44 23.26
C GLU A 386 -11.18 -13.96 21.83
N ALA A 387 -12.10 -13.58 20.96
CA ALA A 387 -12.10 -13.94 19.54
C ALA A 387 -12.55 -12.76 18.69
N SER A 388 -12.00 -12.65 17.48
CA SER A 388 -12.43 -11.71 16.43
C SER A 388 -13.27 -12.46 15.39
N TYR A 389 -14.33 -11.80 14.91
CA TYR A 389 -15.24 -12.35 13.89
C TYR A 389 -15.25 -11.49 12.62
N GLY A 390 -14.11 -10.92 12.29
CA GLY A 390 -13.93 -10.12 11.09
C GLY A 390 -14.05 -8.62 11.32
N GLU A 391 -13.83 -7.93 10.24
CA GLU A 391 -13.79 -6.48 10.18
C GLU A 391 -14.50 -6.01 8.90
N TYR A 392 -15.14 -4.86 9.00
CA TYR A 392 -15.57 -4.08 7.86
C TYR A 392 -14.59 -2.95 7.65
N ALA A 393 -14.08 -2.85 6.47
CA ALA A 393 -13.53 -1.62 5.94
C ALA A 393 -14.07 -1.45 4.52
N VAL A 394 -13.94 -0.24 3.99
CA VAL A 394 -14.50 0.09 2.68
C VAL A 394 -14.12 -0.94 1.60
N GLY A 395 -15.14 -1.61 1.06
CA GLY A 395 -14.98 -2.64 0.04
C GLY A 395 -14.68 -4.06 0.55
N GLY A 396 -14.74 -4.29 1.85
CA GLY A 396 -14.67 -5.62 2.48
C GLY A 396 -15.72 -5.74 3.58
N GLU A 397 -16.83 -6.41 3.31
CA GLU A 397 -17.98 -6.52 4.24
C GLU A 397 -18.06 -7.88 4.92
N SER A 398 -17.48 -8.89 4.29
CA SER A 398 -17.62 -10.28 4.73
C SER A 398 -16.26 -10.91 4.98
N PHE A 399 -16.16 -11.58 6.11
CA PHE A 399 -15.08 -12.46 6.48
C PHE A 399 -15.56 -13.90 6.33
N VAL A 400 -14.90 -14.69 5.49
CA VAL A 400 -15.23 -16.10 5.26
C VAL A 400 -14.09 -16.96 5.77
N VAL A 401 -14.40 -17.81 6.74
CA VAL A 401 -13.43 -18.77 7.26
C VAL A 401 -13.19 -19.84 6.19
N PRO A 402 -11.94 -20.21 5.87
CA PRO A 402 -11.65 -21.25 4.89
C PRO A 402 -12.33 -22.57 5.21
N ASP A 403 -12.60 -23.37 4.16
CA ASP A 403 -13.26 -24.65 4.29
C ASP A 403 -12.64 -25.53 5.39
N LYS A 404 -13.49 -26.23 6.14
CA LYS A 404 -13.15 -27.13 7.24
C LYS A 404 -12.61 -26.44 8.50
N LEU A 405 -12.48 -25.12 8.50
CA LEU A 405 -12.12 -24.32 9.67
C LEU A 405 -13.35 -23.64 10.26
N GLY A 406 -13.30 -23.35 11.55
CA GLY A 406 -14.33 -22.57 12.23
C GLY A 406 -13.76 -21.75 13.38
N ILE A 407 -14.47 -20.70 13.74
CA ILE A 407 -14.21 -19.92 14.97
C ILE A 407 -15.34 -20.25 15.94
N TYR A 408 -15.00 -20.71 17.14
CA TYR A 408 -16.01 -21.05 18.12
C TYR A 408 -16.57 -19.81 18.79
N LEU A 409 -17.90 -19.67 18.80
CA LEU A 409 -18.63 -18.64 19.54
C LEU A 409 -19.31 -19.32 20.73
N PRO A 410 -18.84 -19.08 21.98
CA PRO A 410 -19.45 -19.62 23.19
C PRO A 410 -20.86 -19.08 23.43
N PRO A 411 -21.70 -19.75 24.24
CA PRO A 411 -22.98 -19.20 24.67
C PRO A 411 -22.79 -18.08 25.69
N GLY A 412 -23.75 -17.14 25.74
CA GLY A 412 -23.71 -16.00 26.65
C GLY A 412 -22.57 -15.01 26.33
N GLY A 413 -22.19 -14.17 27.30
CA GLY A 413 -21.23 -13.11 27.08
C GLY A 413 -21.77 -11.99 26.20
N SER A 414 -20.87 -11.22 25.60
CA SER A 414 -21.21 -10.03 24.80
C SER A 414 -20.46 -10.00 23.48
N MET A 415 -21.09 -9.46 22.45
CA MET A 415 -20.42 -9.04 21.23
C MET A 415 -19.99 -7.57 21.41
N GLY A 416 -18.68 -7.34 21.34
CA GLY A 416 -18.09 -5.99 21.35
C GLY A 416 -17.85 -5.50 19.94
N PHE A 417 -18.07 -4.20 19.73
CA PHE A 417 -17.83 -3.55 18.46
C PHE A 417 -16.90 -2.36 18.66
N GLN A 418 -16.11 -2.04 17.65
CA GLN A 418 -15.41 -0.76 17.51
C GLN A 418 -15.86 -0.14 16.19
N LEU A 419 -16.42 1.07 16.25
CA LEU A 419 -16.88 1.80 15.06
C LEU A 419 -16.15 3.12 14.94
N HIS A 420 -15.65 3.38 13.74
CA HIS A 420 -15.08 4.67 13.36
C HIS A 420 -15.99 5.36 12.35
N TYR A 421 -16.34 6.61 12.64
CA TYR A 421 -17.21 7.43 11.81
C TYR A 421 -16.46 8.62 11.22
N THR A 422 -16.71 8.90 9.95
CA THR A 422 -16.19 10.08 9.25
C THR A 422 -17.33 10.97 8.82
N PRO A 423 -17.52 12.17 9.42
CA PRO A 423 -18.50 13.16 8.98
C PRO A 423 -18.26 13.58 7.51
N TYR A 424 -19.35 13.74 6.75
CA TYR A 424 -19.26 14.01 5.31
C TYR A 424 -20.18 15.13 4.81
N GLY A 425 -20.43 16.13 5.65
CA GLY A 425 -21.13 17.38 5.30
C GLY A 425 -22.63 17.39 5.59
N LYS A 426 -23.19 16.26 6.05
CA LYS A 426 -24.60 16.17 6.51
C LYS A 426 -24.69 15.26 7.73
N GLU A 427 -25.69 15.50 8.57
CA GLU A 427 -26.05 14.58 9.65
C GLU A 427 -26.66 13.29 9.07
N ALA A 428 -26.24 12.14 9.60
CA ALA A 428 -26.74 10.83 9.20
C ALA A 428 -26.92 9.91 10.41
N VAL A 429 -27.75 8.90 10.30
CA VAL A 429 -27.94 7.88 11.34
C VAL A 429 -27.40 6.55 10.84
N ASP A 430 -26.43 6.01 11.55
CA ASP A 430 -25.94 4.66 11.33
C ASP A 430 -26.76 3.63 12.09
N ASN A 431 -27.13 2.54 11.40
CA ASN A 431 -27.84 1.37 11.93
C ASN A 431 -27.10 0.10 11.49
N SER A 432 -25.81 0.04 11.79
CA SER A 432 -24.96 -1.10 11.42
C SER A 432 -25.48 -2.42 11.98
N LYS A 433 -25.20 -3.50 11.27
CA LYS A 433 -25.63 -4.85 11.63
C LYS A 433 -24.47 -5.83 11.43
N MET A 434 -24.44 -6.86 12.26
CA MET A 434 -23.57 -8.03 12.08
C MET A 434 -24.42 -9.24 11.75
N GLY A 435 -24.11 -9.93 10.67
CA GLY A 435 -24.67 -11.23 10.30
C GLY A 435 -23.65 -12.33 10.55
N LEU A 436 -24.05 -13.37 11.28
CA LEU A 436 -23.24 -14.55 11.54
C LEU A 436 -23.80 -15.76 10.79
N TYR A 437 -22.90 -16.55 10.20
CA TYR A 437 -23.20 -17.78 9.48
C TYR A 437 -22.53 -18.95 10.19
N PHE A 438 -23.31 -19.94 10.56
CA PHE A 438 -22.85 -21.06 11.36
C PHE A 438 -22.71 -22.34 10.53
N TYR A 439 -21.92 -23.26 11.03
CA TYR A 439 -22.04 -24.66 10.64
C TYR A 439 -23.44 -25.18 11.01
N PRO A 440 -24.02 -26.10 10.21
CA PRO A 440 -25.29 -26.73 10.56
C PRO A 440 -25.28 -27.29 11.98
N GLN A 441 -26.44 -27.33 12.65
CA GLN A 441 -26.52 -27.84 14.01
C GLN A 441 -26.08 -29.33 14.05
N GLY A 442 -25.20 -29.66 14.97
CA GLY A 442 -24.62 -31.00 15.08
C GLY A 442 -23.38 -31.23 14.22
N GLU A 443 -23.07 -30.32 13.30
CA GLU A 443 -21.82 -30.36 12.53
C GLU A 443 -20.74 -29.52 13.18
N THR A 444 -19.50 -29.98 13.11
CA THR A 444 -18.32 -29.26 13.59
C THR A 444 -17.27 -29.15 12.47
N PRO A 445 -16.48 -28.07 12.43
CA PRO A 445 -15.33 -28.01 11.53
C PRO A 445 -14.30 -29.07 11.93
N GLU A 446 -13.38 -29.38 11.05
CA GLU A 446 -12.26 -30.27 11.35
C GLU A 446 -11.21 -29.55 12.23
N ARG A 447 -11.03 -28.24 12.03
CA ARG A 447 -9.95 -27.43 12.58
C ARG A 447 -10.43 -26.09 13.13
N ILE A 448 -9.61 -25.49 13.98
CA ILE A 448 -9.90 -24.23 14.66
C ILE A 448 -9.10 -23.11 14.01
N MET A 449 -9.80 -22.05 13.55
CA MET A 449 -9.18 -20.81 13.13
C MET A 449 -8.86 -19.97 14.36
N ARG A 450 -7.62 -19.53 14.46
CA ARG A 450 -7.10 -18.67 15.51
C ARG A 450 -6.80 -17.27 14.96
N HIS A 451 -6.83 -16.31 15.87
CA HIS A 451 -6.47 -14.91 15.61
C HIS A 451 -5.37 -14.49 16.60
N TYR A 452 -4.38 -13.73 16.09
CA TYR A 452 -3.34 -13.13 16.94
C TYR A 452 -2.97 -11.76 16.42
N VAL A 453 -2.47 -10.90 17.32
CA VAL A 453 -2.05 -9.54 16.99
C VAL A 453 -0.59 -9.34 17.36
N ILE A 454 0.22 -8.95 16.38
CA ILE A 454 1.58 -8.44 16.55
C ILE A 454 1.44 -6.93 16.65
N SER A 455 1.86 -6.33 17.75
CA SER A 455 1.71 -4.88 17.98
C SER A 455 2.85 -4.35 18.81
N ASP A 456 3.18 -3.08 18.62
CA ASP A 456 4.00 -2.29 19.53
C ASP A 456 3.16 -1.16 20.14
N VAL A 457 2.84 -1.32 21.43
CA VAL A 457 2.10 -0.29 22.18
C VAL A 457 3.04 0.75 22.82
N GLY A 458 4.35 0.60 22.62
CA GLY A 458 5.39 1.50 23.12
C GLY A 458 5.84 2.56 22.13
N ILE A 459 5.29 2.57 20.91
CA ILE A 459 5.72 3.49 19.85
C ILE A 459 5.72 4.95 20.30
N GLU A 460 6.74 5.69 19.86
CA GLU A 460 6.88 7.13 20.10
C GLU A 460 7.47 7.79 18.85
N LEU A 461 6.60 8.39 18.03
CA LEU A 461 6.99 9.02 16.77
C LEU A 461 7.50 10.45 17.04
N PRO A 462 8.77 10.76 16.76
CA PRO A 462 9.30 12.10 16.95
C PRO A 462 8.62 13.12 16.05
N ALA A 463 8.50 14.37 16.54
CA ALA A 463 7.98 15.48 15.76
C ALA A 463 8.83 15.77 14.52
N ASN A 464 8.21 16.23 13.44
CA ASN A 464 8.85 16.66 12.19
C ASN A 464 9.73 15.59 11.53
N THR A 465 9.45 14.31 11.77
CA THR A 465 10.23 13.19 11.23
C THR A 465 9.51 12.59 10.01
N PRO A 466 10.05 12.73 8.80
CA PRO A 466 9.40 12.28 7.57
C PRO A 466 9.51 10.76 7.36
N ARG A 467 10.35 10.08 8.14
CA ARG A 467 10.55 8.63 8.04
C ARG A 467 11.04 8.07 9.38
N HIS A 468 10.14 7.45 10.12
CA HIS A 468 10.41 6.78 11.37
C HIS A 468 9.99 5.32 11.26
N GLU A 469 10.91 4.39 11.51
CA GLU A 469 10.65 2.94 11.40
C GLU A 469 10.49 2.35 12.79
N GLU A 470 9.47 1.50 12.93
CA GLU A 470 9.19 0.69 14.12
C GLU A 470 8.98 -0.77 13.73
N VAL A 471 9.42 -1.67 14.59
CA VAL A 471 9.41 -3.11 14.36
C VAL A 471 8.81 -3.83 15.57
N ALA A 472 7.94 -4.80 15.31
CA ALA A 472 7.52 -5.76 16.32
C ALA A 472 7.48 -7.17 15.74
N TYR A 473 7.70 -8.18 16.58
CA TYR A 473 7.69 -9.56 16.11
C TYR A 473 7.11 -10.55 17.13
N THR A 474 6.81 -11.74 16.65
CA THR A 474 6.50 -12.91 17.49
C THR A 474 7.21 -14.15 16.97
N VAL A 475 7.38 -15.16 17.84
CA VAL A 475 7.99 -16.45 17.47
C VAL A 475 6.96 -17.56 17.62
N PHE A 476 6.80 -18.36 16.57
CA PHE A 476 5.85 -19.46 16.55
C PHE A 476 6.41 -20.67 17.31
N PRO A 477 5.79 -21.10 18.43
CA PRO A 477 6.29 -22.22 19.22
C PRO A 477 6.06 -23.58 18.55
N LYS A 478 5.13 -23.65 17.61
CA LYS A 478 4.73 -24.84 16.85
C LYS A 478 4.44 -24.49 15.41
N GLU A 479 4.36 -25.52 14.57
CA GLU A 479 4.00 -25.35 13.16
C GLU A 479 2.56 -24.85 13.02
N ALA A 480 2.38 -23.87 12.14
CA ALA A 480 1.09 -23.27 11.84
C ALA A 480 0.90 -23.03 10.33
N LEU A 481 -0.35 -22.83 9.93
CA LEU A 481 -0.73 -22.32 8.60
C LEU A 481 -1.33 -20.95 8.75
N LEU A 482 -0.76 -19.95 8.08
CA LEU A 482 -1.20 -18.56 8.06
C LEU A 482 -2.10 -18.34 6.84
N TYR A 483 -3.31 -17.83 7.03
CA TYR A 483 -4.32 -17.66 5.99
C TYR A 483 -4.45 -16.21 5.52
N SER A 484 -4.33 -15.27 6.43
CA SER A 484 -4.44 -13.84 6.10
C SER A 484 -3.68 -12.97 7.08
N ALA A 485 -3.43 -11.74 6.64
CA ALA A 485 -2.87 -10.68 7.47
C ALA A 485 -3.59 -9.35 7.20
N PHE A 486 -3.77 -8.58 8.25
CA PHE A 486 -4.30 -7.22 8.22
C PHE A 486 -3.25 -6.30 8.83
N LEU A 487 -2.69 -5.41 8.03
CA LEU A 487 -1.69 -4.43 8.46
C LEU A 487 -2.38 -3.09 8.71
N HIS A 488 -2.24 -2.57 9.92
CA HIS A 488 -2.96 -1.36 10.35
C HIS A 488 -2.06 -0.37 11.08
N THR A 489 -2.22 0.88 10.74
CA THR A 489 -1.68 2.08 11.40
C THR A 489 -2.66 3.22 11.15
N HIS A 490 -2.43 4.41 11.71
CA HIS A 490 -3.30 5.56 11.55
C HIS A 490 -2.81 6.56 10.48
N TYR A 491 -3.08 7.87 10.68
CA TYR A 491 -2.83 8.92 9.67
C TYR A 491 -1.36 9.08 9.26
N ARG A 492 -0.42 8.67 10.12
CA ARG A 492 1.02 8.84 9.83
C ARG A 492 1.67 7.64 9.17
N GLY A 493 0.92 6.56 9.00
CA GLY A 493 1.42 5.39 8.28
C GLY A 493 1.89 5.73 6.88
N LEU A 494 3.14 5.39 6.57
CA LEU A 494 3.73 5.57 5.25
C LEU A 494 3.81 4.25 4.50
N SER A 495 4.28 3.19 5.16
CA SER A 495 4.36 1.84 4.61
C SER A 495 4.21 0.79 5.70
N GLY A 496 3.87 -0.44 5.31
CA GLY A 496 3.77 -1.59 6.20
C GLY A 496 4.30 -2.85 5.55
N ARG A 497 4.91 -3.74 6.34
CA ARG A 497 5.50 -4.97 5.80
C ARG A 497 5.40 -6.09 6.82
N LEU A 498 5.15 -7.31 6.32
CA LEU A 498 5.17 -8.54 7.09
C LEU A 498 6.20 -9.50 6.51
N ASP A 499 7.21 -9.84 7.32
CA ASP A 499 8.30 -10.75 6.97
C ASP A 499 8.22 -12.03 7.78
N LEU A 500 8.65 -13.13 7.18
CA LEU A 500 8.89 -14.41 7.81
C LEU A 500 10.38 -14.72 7.81
N ILE A 501 10.97 -14.92 8.99
CA ILE A 501 12.31 -15.52 9.14
C ILE A 501 12.13 -16.96 9.60
N LYS A 502 12.62 -17.90 8.79
CA LYS A 502 12.56 -19.33 9.08
C LYS A 502 13.68 -19.75 10.05
N PRO A 503 13.59 -20.92 10.70
CA PRO A 503 14.63 -21.37 11.63
C PRO A 503 16.03 -21.54 11.00
N ASP A 504 16.12 -21.71 9.69
CA ASP A 504 17.39 -21.77 8.95
C ASP A 504 17.97 -20.37 8.64
N GLY A 505 17.33 -19.30 9.10
CA GLY A 505 17.72 -17.93 8.85
C GLY A 505 17.26 -17.36 7.49
N SER A 506 16.62 -18.14 6.65
CA SER A 506 16.08 -17.64 5.38
C SER A 506 14.91 -16.69 5.63
N LYS A 507 14.85 -15.61 4.84
CA LYS A 507 13.86 -14.54 4.97
C LYS A 507 12.94 -14.51 3.74
N GLU A 508 11.64 -14.36 3.99
CA GLU A 508 10.60 -14.24 2.99
C GLU A 508 9.70 -13.05 3.32
N VAL A 509 9.40 -12.21 2.33
CA VAL A 509 8.43 -11.11 2.48
C VAL A 509 7.06 -11.66 2.13
N LEU A 510 6.13 -11.65 3.09
CA LEU A 510 4.78 -12.18 2.90
C LEU A 510 3.83 -11.11 2.38
N VAL A 511 3.91 -9.90 2.93
CA VAL A 511 3.14 -8.72 2.52
C VAL A 511 4.09 -7.53 2.50
N ASN A 512 4.06 -6.74 1.45
CA ASN A 512 4.69 -5.43 1.39
C ASN A 512 3.65 -4.41 0.92
N LEU A 513 3.43 -3.37 1.72
CA LEU A 513 2.63 -2.21 1.38
C LEU A 513 3.60 -1.04 1.17
N PRO A 514 4.08 -0.79 -0.05
CA PRO A 514 5.05 0.27 -0.36
C PRO A 514 4.55 1.65 0.03
N ARG A 515 3.23 1.80 0.03
CA ARG A 515 2.51 2.92 0.60
C ARG A 515 1.27 2.43 1.31
N TYR A 516 1.16 2.77 2.59
CA TYR A 516 -0.04 2.59 3.37
C TYR A 516 -1.01 3.77 3.16
N ASP A 517 -2.31 3.49 3.13
CA ASP A 517 -3.36 4.51 3.10
C ASP A 517 -4.44 4.15 4.12
N PHE A 518 -4.56 4.96 5.15
CA PHE A 518 -5.52 4.78 6.25
C PHE A 518 -6.98 4.64 5.79
N ASN A 519 -7.34 5.24 4.65
CA ASN A 519 -8.71 5.16 4.14
C ASN A 519 -9.06 3.78 3.57
N TRP A 520 -8.08 2.92 3.31
CA TRP A 520 -8.24 1.64 2.62
C TRP A 520 -7.63 0.48 3.42
N GLN A 521 -8.21 0.22 4.57
CA GLN A 521 -7.78 -0.87 5.45
C GLN A 521 -8.36 -2.19 4.95
N ARG A 522 -7.50 -3.17 4.67
CA ARG A 522 -7.93 -4.44 4.10
C ARG A 522 -7.19 -5.62 4.73
N THR A 523 -7.92 -6.73 4.87
CA THR A 523 -7.33 -8.04 5.12
C THR A 523 -6.81 -8.61 3.81
N TYR A 524 -5.56 -9.05 3.80
CA TYR A 524 -4.89 -9.69 2.67
C TYR A 524 -4.97 -11.21 2.84
N GLU A 525 -5.83 -11.86 2.04
CA GLU A 525 -6.05 -13.30 2.09
C GLU A 525 -5.04 -14.01 1.18
N PHE A 526 -4.14 -14.79 1.73
CA PHE A 526 -3.15 -15.51 0.94
C PHE A 526 -3.81 -16.53 0.00
N ALA A 527 -3.40 -16.54 -1.27
CA ALA A 527 -3.94 -17.46 -2.28
C ALA A 527 -3.72 -18.94 -1.91
N GLN A 528 -2.69 -19.23 -1.13
CA GLN A 528 -2.43 -20.49 -0.47
C GLN A 528 -1.96 -20.22 0.96
N PRO A 529 -2.39 -21.00 1.95
CA PRO A 529 -1.90 -20.83 3.31
C PRO A 529 -0.38 -20.92 3.40
N ILE A 530 0.23 -19.98 4.11
CA ILE A 530 1.68 -19.93 4.30
C ILE A 530 2.06 -20.84 5.46
N LYS A 531 2.96 -21.77 5.21
CA LYS A 531 3.47 -22.67 6.26
C LYS A 531 4.52 -21.95 7.13
N ILE A 532 4.23 -21.85 8.41
CA ILE A 532 5.11 -21.29 9.45
C ILE A 532 5.70 -22.43 10.24
N ALA A 533 6.99 -22.70 10.12
CA ALA A 533 7.65 -23.73 10.91
C ALA A 533 7.82 -23.30 12.38
N ALA A 534 7.86 -24.27 13.30
CA ALA A 534 8.19 -23.99 14.70
C ALA A 534 9.56 -23.28 14.81
N GLY A 535 9.66 -22.25 15.64
CA GLY A 535 10.86 -21.41 15.78
C GLY A 535 10.98 -20.29 14.73
N SER A 536 10.03 -20.17 13.80
CA SER A 536 10.01 -19.03 12.85
C SER A 536 9.61 -17.73 13.55
N LYS A 537 10.21 -16.61 13.11
CA LYS A 537 9.81 -15.24 13.51
C LYS A 537 8.90 -14.65 12.46
N LEU A 538 7.78 -14.08 12.88
CA LEU A 538 6.91 -13.26 12.03
C LEU A 538 7.07 -11.81 12.48
N ILE A 539 7.51 -10.94 11.56
CA ILE A 539 7.97 -9.58 11.84
C ILE A 539 7.08 -8.59 11.12
N ALA A 540 6.49 -7.67 11.86
CA ALA A 540 5.77 -6.53 11.33
C ALA A 540 6.65 -5.29 11.41
N THR A 541 6.88 -4.63 10.27
CA THR A 541 7.64 -3.39 10.18
C THR A 541 6.75 -2.30 9.61
N TYR A 542 6.70 -1.15 10.27
CA TYR A 542 6.00 0.03 9.77
C TYR A 542 6.94 1.21 9.67
N VAL A 543 6.72 2.04 8.66
CA VAL A 543 7.35 3.35 8.53
C VAL A 543 6.28 4.41 8.62
N TYR A 544 6.56 5.45 9.40
CA TYR A 544 5.65 6.57 9.66
C TYR A 544 6.23 7.88 9.12
N ASP A 545 5.35 8.77 8.67
CA ASP A 545 5.67 10.14 8.25
C ASP A 545 4.96 11.13 9.17
N ASN A 546 5.65 11.56 10.24
CA ASN A 546 5.18 12.59 11.15
C ASN A 546 5.72 13.98 10.76
N SER A 547 5.65 14.33 9.47
CA SER A 547 6.15 15.59 8.92
C SER A 547 5.09 16.32 8.09
N VAL A 548 5.48 17.50 7.59
CA VAL A 548 4.66 18.31 6.66
C VAL A 548 4.47 17.66 5.27
N ARG A 549 5.25 16.63 4.93
CA ARG A 549 5.08 15.87 3.68
C ARG A 549 3.83 15.00 3.67
N ASN A 550 3.35 14.64 4.86
CA ASN A 550 2.14 13.85 5.00
C ASN A 550 0.90 14.77 5.07
N PRO A 551 0.07 14.85 4.02
CA PRO A 551 -1.09 15.72 4.00
C PRO A 551 -2.20 15.28 4.97
N ALA A 552 -2.18 14.03 5.44
CA ALA A 552 -3.14 13.51 6.41
C ALA A 552 -2.71 13.75 7.87
N ASN A 553 -1.45 14.20 8.11
CA ASN A 553 -0.95 14.44 9.44
C ASN A 553 -1.60 15.70 10.07
N PRO A 554 -2.37 15.57 11.15
CA PRO A 554 -3.06 16.72 11.75
C PRO A 554 -2.11 17.72 12.41
N ASN A 555 -0.97 17.28 12.95
CA ASN A 555 0.03 18.16 13.58
C ASN A 555 1.43 17.51 13.52
N PRO A 556 2.32 17.98 12.65
CA PRO A 556 3.69 17.45 12.54
C PRO A 556 4.60 17.88 13.71
N ASN A 557 4.22 18.87 14.52
CA ASN A 557 5.06 19.40 15.59
C ASN A 557 4.91 18.66 16.92
N GLU A 558 4.07 17.63 16.98
CA GLU A 558 3.82 16.84 18.18
C GLU A 558 4.54 15.50 18.11
N VAL A 559 5.03 15.04 19.27
CA VAL A 559 5.40 13.64 19.47
C VAL A 559 4.12 12.82 19.58
N VAL A 560 4.03 11.75 18.83
CA VAL A 560 2.83 10.91 18.77
C VAL A 560 3.12 9.55 19.38
N VAL A 561 2.22 9.10 20.22
CA VAL A 561 2.34 7.81 20.94
C VAL A 561 1.20 6.88 20.56
N TRP A 562 1.26 5.64 21.03
CA TRP A 562 0.17 4.67 20.90
C TRP A 562 -1.16 5.21 21.43
N GLY A 563 -2.21 4.99 20.69
CA GLY A 563 -3.58 5.25 21.11
C GLY A 563 -4.62 4.74 20.12
N ASP A 564 -5.85 4.65 20.57
CA ASP A 564 -6.98 4.10 19.79
C ASP A 564 -7.52 5.08 18.75
N GLN A 565 -7.25 6.39 18.89
CA GLN A 565 -7.83 7.38 18.01
C GLN A 565 -6.98 7.65 16.77
N SER A 566 -7.61 8.02 15.65
CA SER A 566 -6.92 8.22 14.36
C SER A 566 -5.82 9.29 14.38
N TRP A 567 -5.87 10.26 15.30
CA TRP A 567 -4.83 11.30 15.49
C TRP A 567 -3.68 10.85 16.40
N GLU A 568 -3.84 9.77 17.14
CA GLU A 568 -2.79 9.00 17.79
C GLU A 568 -2.19 8.04 16.76
N GLU A 569 -1.40 7.05 17.15
CA GLU A 569 -0.85 6.08 16.20
C GLU A 569 -0.90 4.66 16.71
N MET A 570 -0.92 3.69 15.78
CA MET A 570 -0.84 2.26 16.06
C MET A 570 0.26 1.59 15.24
N HIS A 571 0.89 0.59 15.85
CA HIS A 571 1.65 -0.46 15.20
C HIS A 571 0.88 -1.77 15.41
N TYR A 572 0.08 -2.19 14.42
CA TYR A 572 -0.87 -3.27 14.62
C TYR A 572 -0.93 -4.17 13.38
N THR A 573 -0.62 -5.45 13.56
CA THR A 573 -0.78 -6.45 12.51
C THR A 573 -1.58 -7.62 13.06
N SER A 574 -2.80 -7.83 12.57
CA SER A 574 -3.58 -9.01 12.91
C SER A 574 -3.37 -10.12 11.90
N ILE A 575 -3.41 -11.35 12.37
CA ILE A 575 -3.23 -12.54 11.56
C ILE A 575 -4.29 -13.60 11.91
N TYR A 576 -4.77 -14.31 10.89
CA TYR A 576 -5.59 -15.50 11.05
C TYR A 576 -4.78 -16.74 10.66
N TYR A 577 -4.75 -17.72 11.55
CA TYR A 577 -3.91 -18.91 11.40
C TYR A 577 -4.56 -20.14 12.06
N GLN A 578 -4.01 -21.32 11.83
CA GLN A 578 -4.32 -22.54 12.57
C GLN A 578 -3.03 -23.25 12.99
N TRP A 579 -3.04 -23.92 14.14
CA TRP A 579 -2.00 -24.86 14.51
C TRP A 579 -2.16 -26.17 13.74
N THR A 580 -1.08 -26.72 13.16
CA THR A 580 -1.20 -27.92 12.32
C THR A 580 -1.52 -29.19 13.12
N ASP A 581 -1.21 -29.23 14.41
CA ASP A 581 -1.53 -30.33 15.33
C ASP A 581 -2.86 -30.13 16.09
N GLU A 582 -3.54 -28.98 15.89
CA GLU A 582 -4.82 -28.70 16.53
C GLU A 582 -6.01 -29.12 15.65
N THR A 583 -6.96 -29.81 16.28
CA THR A 583 -8.27 -30.12 15.70
C THR A 583 -9.36 -29.82 16.71
N VAL A 584 -10.62 -29.83 16.30
CA VAL A 584 -11.75 -29.70 17.25
C VAL A 584 -11.76 -30.82 18.26
N ALA A 585 -11.31 -32.03 17.88
CA ALA A 585 -11.22 -33.20 18.78
C ALA A 585 -9.96 -33.14 19.67
N ASN A 586 -8.88 -32.54 19.20
CA ASN A 586 -7.61 -32.37 19.95
C ASN A 586 -7.28 -30.87 20.03
N LYS A 587 -7.71 -30.24 21.11
CA LYS A 587 -7.53 -28.79 21.33
C LYS A 587 -6.08 -28.48 21.79
N ALA A 588 -5.14 -28.53 20.85
CA ALA A 588 -3.73 -28.22 21.06
C ALA A 588 -3.44 -26.73 20.78
N ASP A 589 -3.95 -25.83 21.62
CA ASP A 589 -3.71 -24.40 21.51
C ASP A 589 -2.32 -24.02 22.04
N HIS A 590 -1.50 -23.42 21.17
CA HIS A 590 -0.16 -22.94 21.51
C HIS A 590 -0.07 -21.40 21.51
N THR A 591 -1.20 -20.69 21.48
CA THR A 591 -1.26 -19.21 21.37
C THR A 591 -0.58 -18.51 22.55
N ASP A 592 -0.53 -19.12 23.73
CA ASP A 592 0.22 -18.58 24.88
C ASP A 592 1.71 -18.42 24.56
N GLY A 593 2.27 -19.33 23.77
CA GLY A 593 3.66 -19.20 23.30
C GLY A 593 3.89 -17.95 22.41
N LEU A 594 2.89 -17.51 21.63
CA LEU A 594 2.97 -16.24 20.90
C LEU A 594 2.90 -15.04 21.86
N ARG A 595 2.05 -15.14 22.89
CA ARG A 595 1.88 -14.09 23.92
C ARG A 595 3.16 -13.87 24.74
N ASP A 596 3.92 -14.93 24.99
CA ASP A 596 5.20 -14.85 25.69
C ASP A 596 6.19 -13.88 24.99
N TRP A 597 6.13 -13.81 23.66
CA TRP A 597 6.99 -12.95 22.85
C TRP A 597 6.50 -11.50 22.73
N ARG A 598 5.29 -11.20 23.21
CA ARG A 598 4.65 -9.90 22.96
C ARG A 598 5.49 -8.71 23.45
N ILE A 599 6.02 -8.77 24.67
CA ILE A 599 6.83 -7.65 25.22
C ILE A 599 8.24 -7.67 24.65
N MET A 600 8.85 -8.85 24.56
CA MET A 600 10.18 -8.99 23.93
C MET A 600 10.14 -8.45 22.50
N GLY A 601 9.19 -8.90 21.68
CA GLY A 601 9.08 -8.50 20.29
C GLY A 601 8.74 -7.02 20.03
N MET A 602 8.30 -6.28 21.07
CA MET A 602 8.09 -4.82 21.00
C MET A 602 9.34 -4.02 21.38
N LEU A 603 10.27 -4.60 22.13
CA LEU A 603 11.39 -3.89 22.72
C LEU A 603 12.73 -4.25 22.05
N ASP A 604 12.86 -5.45 21.52
CA ASP A 604 14.07 -5.97 20.88
C ASP A 604 14.12 -5.50 19.43
N ASP A 605 14.60 -4.27 19.22
CA ASP A 605 14.68 -3.63 17.89
C ASP A 605 15.63 -4.35 16.93
N ASN A 606 16.70 -4.95 17.45
CA ASN A 606 17.71 -5.63 16.64
C ASN A 606 17.39 -7.12 16.40
N MET A 607 16.32 -7.63 17.04
CA MET A 607 15.77 -9.00 16.91
C MET A 607 16.75 -10.11 17.33
N ASN A 608 17.65 -9.80 18.29
CA ASN A 608 18.61 -10.75 18.84
C ASN A 608 18.06 -11.61 20.00
N GLU A 609 16.76 -11.47 20.33
CA GLU A 609 16.02 -12.14 21.41
C GLU A 609 16.46 -11.70 22.80
N ARG A 610 16.99 -10.50 22.90
CA ARG A 610 17.45 -9.85 24.13
C ARG A 610 17.07 -8.38 24.07
N VAL A 611 16.78 -7.78 25.22
CA VAL A 611 16.49 -6.34 25.31
C VAL A 611 17.64 -5.66 26.04
N GLU A 612 18.44 -4.89 25.33
CA GLU A 612 19.48 -4.03 25.91
C GLU A 612 18.86 -2.73 26.46
N GLU A 613 19.53 -2.09 27.44
CA GLU A 613 19.01 -0.84 28.03
C GLU A 613 18.81 0.27 26.98
N GLY A 614 19.61 0.27 25.91
CA GLY A 614 19.53 1.21 24.80
C GLY A 614 18.27 1.07 23.94
N GLU A 615 17.66 -0.09 23.91
CA GLU A 615 16.43 -0.42 23.16
C GLU A 615 15.15 0.00 23.89
N LEU A 616 15.24 0.26 25.19
CA LEU A 616 14.11 0.74 25.97
C LEU A 616 13.74 2.16 25.55
N LYS A 617 12.68 2.28 24.74
CA LYS A 617 12.14 3.53 24.18
C LYS A 617 10.69 3.75 24.60
N GLY A 618 10.16 4.91 24.32
CA GLY A 618 8.75 5.25 24.47
C GLY A 618 8.22 5.14 25.90
N GLN A 619 6.94 4.83 26.01
CA GLN A 619 6.25 4.75 27.31
C GLN A 619 6.75 3.61 28.19
N LEU A 620 7.08 2.46 27.57
CA LEU A 620 7.59 1.30 28.30
C LEU A 620 8.96 1.57 28.93
N ALA A 621 9.80 2.35 28.28
CA ALA A 621 11.10 2.77 28.84
C ALA A 621 10.97 3.47 30.20
N LYS A 622 9.94 4.33 30.35
CA LYS A 622 9.70 5.05 31.63
C LYS A 622 9.45 4.10 32.81
N MET A 623 8.91 2.93 32.54
CA MET A 623 8.63 1.91 33.55
C MET A 623 9.81 0.93 33.76
N LEU A 624 10.48 0.54 32.68
CA LEU A 624 11.46 -0.54 32.68
C LEU A 624 12.88 -0.06 32.98
N LYS A 625 13.32 1.10 32.44
CA LYS A 625 14.69 1.64 32.69
C LYS A 625 15.05 1.77 34.16
N PRO A 626 14.18 2.32 35.05
CA PRO A 626 14.53 2.41 36.48
C PRO A 626 14.72 1.07 37.18
N ARG A 627 14.26 -0.01 36.55
CA ARG A 627 14.30 -1.38 37.09
C ARG A 627 15.22 -2.30 36.29
N PHE A 628 15.89 -1.81 35.27
CA PHE A 628 16.67 -2.63 34.33
C PHE A 628 17.65 -3.54 35.06
N ALA A 629 18.46 -3.02 36.00
CA ALA A 629 19.40 -3.79 36.82
C ALA A 629 18.75 -4.84 37.75
N GLN A 630 17.43 -4.76 37.99
CA GLN A 630 16.68 -5.78 38.75
C GLN A 630 16.10 -6.84 37.82
N LEU A 631 15.80 -6.46 36.58
CA LEU A 631 15.28 -7.34 35.55
C LEU A 631 16.38 -8.19 34.93
N ASP A 632 17.55 -7.58 34.67
CA ASP A 632 18.80 -8.26 34.28
C ASP A 632 19.40 -8.98 35.51
N ALA A 633 18.82 -10.16 35.82
CA ALA A 633 19.16 -10.92 37.03
C ALA A 633 20.52 -11.60 36.94
N ASN A 634 20.95 -11.99 35.74
CA ASN A 634 22.22 -12.62 35.47
C ASN A 634 23.36 -11.58 35.27
N LYS A 635 23.03 -10.29 35.15
CA LYS A 635 23.92 -9.13 34.99
C LYS A 635 24.79 -9.20 33.72
N ASP A 636 24.23 -9.68 32.63
CA ASP A 636 24.95 -9.77 31.36
C ASP A 636 24.69 -8.57 30.43
N GLY A 637 23.95 -7.57 30.91
CA GLY A 637 23.70 -6.29 30.23
C GLY A 637 22.46 -6.29 29.33
N ALA A 638 21.66 -7.36 29.33
CA ALA A 638 20.42 -7.44 28.57
C ALA A 638 19.39 -8.30 29.30
N ILE A 639 18.11 -8.12 28.98
CA ILE A 639 17.01 -8.92 29.53
C ILE A 639 16.69 -10.01 28.51
N ASP A 640 16.92 -11.27 28.86
CA ASP A 640 16.54 -12.41 28.03
C ASP A 640 15.06 -12.83 28.25
N MET A 641 14.57 -13.83 27.49
CA MET A 641 13.19 -14.31 27.57
C MET A 641 12.86 -14.89 28.95
N THR A 642 13.83 -15.51 29.65
CA THR A 642 13.63 -16.09 30.99
C THR A 642 13.41 -14.99 32.01
N GLU A 643 14.22 -13.96 31.94
CA GLU A 643 14.15 -12.77 32.79
C GLU A 643 12.88 -11.94 32.48
N MET A 644 12.55 -11.79 31.21
CA MET A 644 11.31 -11.13 30.79
C MET A 644 10.07 -11.85 31.35
N LYS A 645 10.01 -13.17 31.27
CA LYS A 645 8.91 -13.97 31.87
C LYS A 645 8.83 -13.82 33.38
N ALA A 646 9.97 -13.78 34.05
CA ALA A 646 10.02 -13.53 35.48
C ALA A 646 9.52 -12.13 35.85
N ALA A 647 9.93 -11.12 35.09
CA ALA A 647 9.48 -9.73 35.21
C ALA A 647 7.96 -9.60 35.04
N MET A 648 7.40 -10.24 34.03
CA MET A 648 5.95 -10.23 33.75
C MET A 648 5.13 -10.86 34.91
N LYS A 649 5.60 -11.94 35.49
CA LYS A 649 4.98 -12.54 36.66
C LYS A 649 5.01 -11.61 37.87
N PHE A 650 6.13 -10.92 38.08
CA PHE A 650 6.30 -9.99 39.20
C PHE A 650 5.45 -8.71 39.05
N MET A 651 5.29 -8.20 37.80
CA MET A 651 4.51 -7.00 37.50
C MET A 651 2.99 -7.25 37.50
N GLY A 652 2.51 -8.41 37.89
CA GLY A 652 1.07 -8.73 37.99
C GLY A 652 0.38 -8.86 36.63
N GLY A 653 1.08 -9.40 35.64
CA GLY A 653 0.49 -9.76 34.37
C GLY A 653 0.01 -8.55 33.56
N PHE A 654 0.91 -7.74 33.04
CA PHE A 654 0.58 -6.82 31.94
C PHE A 654 0.05 -7.67 30.77
N GLY A 655 -1.26 -7.71 30.59
CA GLY A 655 -1.92 -8.45 29.53
C GLY A 655 -2.30 -9.89 29.84
N ALA A 656 -2.55 -10.23 31.10
CA ALA A 656 -3.37 -11.41 31.40
C ALA A 656 -4.78 -11.18 30.84
N GLN A 657 -4.95 -11.41 29.54
CA GLN A 657 -6.25 -11.83 29.03
C GLN A 657 -6.57 -13.13 29.80
N SER A 658 -7.69 -13.10 30.53
CA SER A 658 -8.20 -14.23 31.27
C SER A 658 -8.11 -15.52 30.44
N ARG A 659 -7.60 -16.62 31.02
CA ARG A 659 -7.70 -17.96 30.41
C ARG A 659 -9.16 -18.20 30.02
N PRO A 660 -9.43 -18.74 28.81
CA PRO A 660 -10.78 -19.11 28.42
C PRO A 660 -11.38 -20.05 29.49
N ALA A 661 -12.61 -19.77 29.91
CA ALA A 661 -13.39 -20.63 30.78
C ALA A 661 -13.78 -21.97 30.13
N SER A 662 -13.23 -22.29 28.95
CA SER A 662 -13.53 -23.49 28.16
C SER A 662 -12.66 -24.73 28.52
N GLU A 663 -11.80 -24.65 29.53
CA GLU A 663 -10.96 -25.78 29.96
C GLU A 663 -11.39 -26.40 31.30
N GLN A 664 -12.66 -26.23 31.74
CA GLN A 664 -13.24 -27.04 32.84
C GLN A 664 -14.26 -28.03 32.32
#